data_62e19dae22119e3d9d9378197c96d43f
#
_entry.id   62e19dae22119e3d9d9378197c96d43f
#
_cell.length_a   1.000
_cell.length_b   1.000
_cell.length_c   1.000
_cell.angle_alpha   90.00
_cell.angle_beta   90.00
_cell.angle_gamma   90.00
#
_symmetry.space_group_name_H-M   'P 1'
#
loop_
_entity.id
_entity.type
_entity.pdbx_description
1 polymer ?
#
loop_
_entity_poly.entity_id
_entity_poly.type
_entity_poly.pdbx_seq_one_letter_code
_entity_poly.pdbx_strand_id
1 'polypeptide(L)'
;MKTPFFLWLLLLFLNACQTAKPPEQSTEKETQAAPGVSKPPAKKSIKGQKNRPNIIFIFSDDHSYEAVSAYGGRLSKVAPTPNLDRIANEGIRFDNCFVTNALCGPSRAVIQTGKHSHLNGFMENEHRFDGNQQTFPKLLQKGGYQTAVIGKWHLGTDPQGYDFWNVLPGQGTYYAPDFRTPDGLVAGTPGEYVTEAVVSKSIDWLEQDRDKKKPFMLMVQHKAPHRFWLPPVHLLDEYVAKEYPEPKNLFDDYKGRGIPAQTQDMTLRVTMDLALDNKMVPFRQDRMNKAQKKKWNEVYDKIRADVLEKRPQGDDLVRWKYQRYMADYLACIKSLDESVGTMLDYLDESGLAENTVVIYASDQGFFLGEHGWFDKRFMYEESLKTPLLVRWSGVAKAGMVNEQMVSNLDFAQTFLDLAGIEQPSDMQGKSLKPLFEGKEPADWRESVYYHYYCFPEYHAVRRHDGVRNSRHKLMHFYDLNEWELFDLEKDPMEMKSVHDDPEYAEVLSRMKGELMKLREEYDVPPAPKLRKGETLFPPWREFGTFEIGLPDKGWTSLFDGKSLKGWRQPFASKPGEPVSQVAEPIGIEVVDGEIHLSPTLHVFYLHTLEFFDFVLELEAFTPGKNFDSGIGFRCVLPKGKNLPEGYQSEISDIRSGGIYDIGVGWMKPPDEEAKINDFVDRTGTFYKAGAWNQIRVMCKGERIRTWVNGQLCSDIKDSKHKFGTIGLQHHSEEGVYRFRNLRIREI
;
A
#
# COMPACT_ATOMS: atom_id res chain seq x y z
N MET A 1 -22.65 -43.85 -31.32
CA MET A 1 -24.03 -44.24 -31.00
C MET A 1 -24.72 -43.08 -30.30
N LYS A 2 -25.65 -42.46 -31.05
CA LYS A 2 -26.88 -41.78 -30.62
C LYS A 2 -26.88 -40.68 -29.59
N THR A 3 -26.87 -39.44 -30.06
CA THR A 3 -27.74 -38.35 -29.60
C THR A 3 -29.25 -38.71 -29.72
N PRO A 4 -30.23 -38.03 -29.09
CA PRO A 4 -30.71 -36.72 -29.53
C PRO A 4 -31.19 -35.76 -28.40
N PHE A 5 -31.09 -34.38 -28.61
CA PHE A 5 -32.15 -33.45 -29.04
C PHE A 5 -33.42 -33.39 -28.17
N PHE A 6 -33.72 -32.25 -27.57
CA PHE A 6 -35.04 -31.64 -27.64
C PHE A 6 -34.99 -30.10 -27.47
N LEU A 7 -35.65 -29.46 -28.40
CA LEU A 7 -35.83 -28.04 -28.69
C LEU A 7 -37.31 -27.69 -28.35
N TRP A 8 -37.59 -26.37 -28.22
CA TRP A 8 -38.89 -25.69 -28.22
C TRP A 8 -39.49 -25.41 -26.81
N LEU A 9 -39.94 -24.18 -26.47
CA LEU A 9 -40.96 -23.35 -27.15
C LEU A 9 -40.88 -21.87 -26.74
N LEU A 10 -40.97 -21.02 -27.73
CA LEU A 10 -41.28 -19.58 -27.72
C LEU A 10 -42.80 -19.38 -27.54
N LEU A 11 -43.26 -18.40 -26.76
CA LEU A 11 -44.54 -17.74 -27.06
C LEU A 11 -44.59 -16.31 -26.53
N LEU A 12 -44.83 -15.42 -27.49
CA LEU A 12 -45.17 -14.01 -27.49
C LEU A 12 -46.44 -13.68 -26.69
N PHE A 13 -46.48 -12.50 -26.06
CA PHE A 13 -47.66 -11.65 -26.05
C PHE A 13 -47.26 -10.17 -26.22
N LEU A 14 -47.67 -9.63 -27.34
CA LEU A 14 -47.78 -8.22 -27.70
C LEU A 14 -49.16 -7.70 -27.32
N ASN A 15 -49.27 -6.47 -26.88
CA ASN A 15 -50.25 -5.40 -27.19
C ASN A 15 -50.41 -4.50 -25.96
N ALA A 16 -50.60 -3.23 -26.01
CA ALA A 16 -50.64 -2.18 -27.04
C ALA A 16 -50.67 -0.83 -26.31
N CYS A 17 -49.93 0.10 -26.86
CA CYS A 17 -50.18 1.53 -27.05
C CYS A 17 -51.27 2.24 -26.22
N GLN A 18 -50.93 3.36 -25.57
CA GLN A 18 -51.51 4.67 -26.01
C GLN A 18 -50.72 5.85 -25.38
N THR A 19 -50.50 6.80 -26.26
CA THR A 19 -49.83 8.10 -26.12
C THR A 19 -50.75 9.15 -25.48
N ALA A 20 -50.15 10.05 -24.65
CA ALA A 20 -50.65 11.43 -24.52
C ALA A 20 -49.48 12.39 -24.25
N LYS A 21 -49.34 13.40 -25.10
CA LYS A 21 -48.45 14.55 -25.02
C LYS A 21 -49.01 15.63 -24.08
N PRO A 22 -48.13 16.50 -23.50
CA PRO A 22 -48.51 17.58 -22.61
C PRO A 22 -48.86 18.86 -23.37
N PRO A 23 -49.55 19.84 -22.75
CA PRO A 23 -49.62 21.18 -23.31
C PRO A 23 -48.55 22.10 -22.70
N GLU A 24 -47.88 22.85 -23.59
CA GLU A 24 -47.18 24.10 -23.31
C GLU A 24 -48.16 25.19 -22.90
N GLN A 25 -47.78 26.02 -21.93
CA GLN A 25 -48.10 27.44 -22.00
C GLN A 25 -47.07 28.29 -21.30
N SER A 26 -46.71 29.32 -22.02
CA SER A 26 -45.78 30.42 -21.79
C SER A 26 -46.36 31.47 -20.84
N THR A 27 -45.49 32.20 -20.21
CA THR A 27 -45.27 33.67 -20.21
C THR A 27 -45.07 34.31 -18.85
N GLU A 28 -43.95 35.04 -18.82
CA GLU A 28 -43.68 36.38 -18.26
C GLU A 28 -43.66 36.64 -16.75
N LYS A 29 -42.44 37.02 -16.35
CA LYS A 29 -41.97 38.09 -15.49
C LYS A 29 -42.91 38.69 -14.44
N GLU A 30 -42.45 38.63 -13.20
CA GLU A 30 -42.33 39.87 -12.40
C GLU A 30 -41.31 39.70 -11.26
N THR A 31 -40.37 40.63 -11.21
CA THR A 31 -39.35 40.85 -10.16
C THR A 31 -40.02 41.44 -8.91
N GLN A 32 -39.95 40.71 -7.79
CA GLN A 32 -40.17 41.39 -6.47
C GLN A 32 -39.09 40.94 -5.45
N ALA A 33 -38.65 41.96 -4.73
CA ALA A 33 -37.55 41.92 -3.75
C ALA A 33 -37.81 41.01 -2.56
N ALA A 34 -36.74 40.39 -2.05
CA ALA A 34 -36.72 39.53 -0.88
C ALA A 34 -37.05 40.30 0.42
N PRO A 35 -37.85 39.74 1.33
CA PRO A 35 -37.92 40.16 2.71
C PRO A 35 -36.89 39.42 3.57
N GLY A 36 -36.35 40.15 4.54
CA GLY A 36 -35.25 39.78 5.41
C GLY A 36 -35.41 38.43 6.14
N VAL A 37 -34.28 37.75 6.25
CA VAL A 37 -34.10 36.51 7.01
C VAL A 37 -34.21 36.86 8.51
N SER A 38 -35.33 36.43 9.13
CA SER A 38 -35.47 36.42 10.58
C SER A 38 -34.69 35.25 11.18
N LYS A 39 -33.83 35.50 12.17
CA LYS A 39 -33.17 34.48 12.98
C LYS A 39 -34.19 33.48 13.53
N PRO A 40 -33.93 32.17 13.44
CA PRO A 40 -34.80 31.18 14.08
C PRO A 40 -34.78 31.34 15.61
N PRO A 41 -35.89 31.10 16.30
CA PRO A 41 -35.99 31.23 17.73
C PRO A 41 -35.14 30.20 18.46
N ALA A 42 -34.40 30.62 19.47
CA ALA A 42 -33.64 29.75 20.36
C ALA A 42 -34.54 28.67 20.96
N LYS A 43 -34.28 27.40 20.61
CA LYS A 43 -34.96 26.27 21.21
C LYS A 43 -34.54 26.09 22.66
N LYS A 44 -35.51 26.09 23.58
CA LYS A 44 -35.29 25.89 25.01
C LYS A 44 -34.66 24.51 25.23
N SER A 45 -33.53 24.49 25.95
CA SER A 45 -32.86 23.26 26.38
C SER A 45 -33.76 22.44 27.29
N ILE A 46 -33.95 21.17 26.98
CA ILE A 46 -34.61 20.19 27.86
C ILE A 46 -33.60 19.80 28.95
N LYS A 47 -33.76 20.40 30.16
CA LYS A 47 -33.00 19.97 31.34
C LYS A 47 -33.41 18.58 31.76
N GLY A 48 -32.46 17.59 31.73
CA GLY A 48 -32.67 16.35 32.45
C GLY A 48 -32.07 15.03 31.91
N GLN A 49 -31.38 14.98 30.77
CA GLN A 49 -30.50 13.85 30.44
C GLN A 49 -29.04 14.35 30.45
N LYS A 50 -28.13 13.65 31.16
CA LYS A 50 -26.69 13.84 30.96
C LYS A 50 -26.46 13.68 29.47
N ASN A 51 -26.08 14.77 28.79
CA ASN A 51 -25.86 14.78 27.34
C ASN A 51 -24.72 13.82 27.01
N ARG A 52 -25.04 12.60 26.62
CA ARG A 52 -24.12 11.61 26.05
C ARG A 52 -23.89 12.02 24.60
N PRO A 53 -22.66 12.41 24.20
CA PRO A 53 -22.43 12.87 22.85
C PRO A 53 -22.59 11.76 21.83
N ASN A 54 -22.99 12.09 20.62
CA ASN A 54 -22.75 11.24 19.47
C ASN A 54 -21.24 11.20 19.19
N ILE A 55 -20.76 10.11 18.62
CA ILE A 55 -19.36 9.92 18.29
C ILE A 55 -19.25 9.59 16.80
N ILE A 56 -18.50 10.37 16.06
CA ILE A 56 -18.12 10.05 14.68
C ILE A 56 -16.61 9.88 14.65
N PHE A 57 -16.18 8.68 14.25
CA PHE A 57 -14.77 8.35 14.05
C PHE A 57 -14.49 8.19 12.56
N ILE A 58 -13.90 9.23 11.96
CA ILE A 58 -13.45 9.24 10.57
C ILE A 58 -12.05 8.64 10.55
N PHE A 59 -11.86 7.57 9.79
CA PHE A 59 -10.66 6.78 9.87
C PHE A 59 -10.14 6.47 8.46
N SER A 60 -8.89 6.84 8.21
CA SER A 60 -8.21 6.62 6.94
C SER A 60 -7.26 5.42 6.99
N ASP A 61 -6.73 5.04 5.83
CA ASP A 61 -5.86 3.90 5.62
C ASP A 61 -4.56 4.37 4.97
N ASP A 62 -3.43 4.26 5.69
CA ASP A 62 -2.11 4.70 5.23
C ASP A 62 -1.96 6.24 5.09
N HIS A 63 -2.64 7.06 5.91
CA HIS A 63 -2.53 8.50 5.84
C HIS A 63 -1.42 9.02 6.76
N SER A 64 -0.29 9.40 6.17
CA SER A 64 0.81 10.03 6.89
C SER A 64 0.41 11.38 7.49
N TYR A 65 0.82 11.67 8.71
CA TYR A 65 0.64 12.98 9.34
C TYR A 65 1.32 14.12 8.54
N GLU A 66 2.41 13.83 7.81
CA GLU A 66 3.10 14.78 6.92
C GLU A 66 2.22 15.27 5.75
N ALA A 67 1.16 14.54 5.42
CA ALA A 67 0.22 14.89 4.36
C ALA A 67 -1.09 15.52 4.89
N VAL A 68 -1.13 15.88 6.18
CA VAL A 68 -2.22 16.69 6.79
C VAL A 68 -1.69 18.10 7.06
N SER A 69 -2.24 19.10 6.36
CA SER A 69 -1.67 20.46 6.38
C SER A 69 -1.68 21.13 7.76
N ALA A 70 -2.58 20.74 8.67
CA ALA A 70 -2.61 21.22 10.05
C ALA A 70 -1.31 20.95 10.83
N TYR A 71 -0.51 19.93 10.44
CA TYR A 71 0.79 19.65 11.07
C TYR A 71 1.95 20.48 10.51
N GLY A 72 1.74 21.22 9.41
CA GLY A 72 2.74 22.13 8.87
C GLY A 72 3.92 21.47 8.16
N GLY A 73 3.82 20.17 7.82
CA GLY A 73 4.86 19.40 7.13
C GLY A 73 5.18 19.93 5.71
N ARG A 74 6.20 19.36 5.07
CA ARG A 74 6.70 19.81 3.75
C ARG A 74 5.64 19.84 2.65
N LEU A 75 4.60 18.99 2.76
CA LEU A 75 3.53 18.87 1.77
C LEU A 75 2.37 19.85 1.98
N SER A 76 2.29 20.51 3.15
CA SER A 76 1.14 21.34 3.58
C SER A 76 0.76 22.46 2.61
N LYS A 77 1.76 23.08 1.95
CA LYS A 77 1.53 24.19 1.00
C LYS A 77 1.15 23.70 -0.39
N VAL A 78 1.68 22.56 -0.83
CA VAL A 78 1.45 22.06 -2.19
C VAL A 78 0.18 21.19 -2.29
N ALA A 79 -0.21 20.56 -1.17
CA ALA A 79 -1.40 19.71 -1.07
C ALA A 79 -2.15 19.98 0.24
N PRO A 80 -2.80 21.14 0.39
CA PRO A 80 -3.54 21.50 1.61
C PRO A 80 -4.77 20.61 1.80
N THR A 81 -5.09 20.35 3.08
CA THR A 81 -6.25 19.57 3.53
C THR A 81 -7.19 20.45 4.38
N PRO A 82 -7.88 21.43 3.77
CA PRO A 82 -8.60 22.46 4.49
C PRO A 82 -9.74 21.95 5.38
N ASN A 83 -10.35 20.81 5.06
CA ASN A 83 -11.43 20.23 5.86
C ASN A 83 -10.90 19.47 7.08
N LEU A 84 -9.75 18.80 6.96
CA LEU A 84 -9.03 18.26 8.11
C LEU A 84 -8.50 19.40 8.99
N ASP A 85 -7.98 20.48 8.41
CA ASP A 85 -7.54 21.67 9.14
C ASP A 85 -8.71 22.32 9.89
N ARG A 86 -9.95 22.24 9.36
CA ARG A 86 -11.15 22.72 10.05
C ARG A 86 -11.38 21.95 11.35
N ILE A 87 -11.19 20.61 11.37
CA ILE A 87 -11.28 19.82 12.61
C ILE A 87 -10.24 20.31 13.63
N ALA A 88 -9.00 20.52 13.21
CA ALA A 88 -7.91 20.99 14.07
C ALA A 88 -8.15 22.41 14.59
N ASN A 89 -8.58 23.34 13.71
CA ASN A 89 -8.79 24.74 14.03
C ASN A 89 -10.02 24.97 14.93
N GLU A 90 -11.06 24.17 14.77
CA GLU A 90 -12.27 24.20 15.61
C GLU A 90 -12.17 23.31 16.85
N GLY A 91 -11.04 22.61 17.01
CA GLY A 91 -10.81 21.65 18.08
C GLY A 91 -9.35 21.48 18.43
N ILE A 92 -8.87 20.22 18.49
CA ILE A 92 -7.55 19.85 19.00
C ILE A 92 -6.78 19.06 17.95
N ARG A 93 -5.50 19.40 17.78
CA ARG A 93 -4.49 18.59 17.11
C ARG A 93 -3.60 17.90 18.13
N PHE A 94 -3.40 16.61 18.01
CA PHE A 94 -2.46 15.85 18.82
C PHE A 94 -1.14 15.66 18.05
N ASP A 95 -0.03 16.14 18.60
CA ASP A 95 1.27 16.08 17.91
C ASP A 95 2.00 14.73 18.14
N ASN A 96 1.58 13.94 19.11
CA ASN A 96 2.23 12.68 19.48
C ASN A 96 1.23 11.54 19.61
N CYS A 97 0.55 11.20 18.50
CA CYS A 97 -0.29 10.01 18.41
C CYS A 97 0.45 8.88 17.70
N PHE A 98 0.52 7.71 18.34
CA PHE A 98 1.30 6.56 17.90
C PHE A 98 0.44 5.32 17.73
N VAL A 99 0.92 4.36 16.93
CA VAL A 99 0.29 3.05 16.80
C VAL A 99 1.13 1.97 17.47
N THR A 100 0.47 0.91 17.94
CA THR A 100 1.12 -0.20 18.64
C THR A 100 1.64 -1.28 17.68
N ASN A 101 1.14 -1.29 16.44
CA ASN A 101 1.56 -2.17 15.36
C ASN A 101 1.19 -1.48 14.03
N ALA A 102 2.17 -1.05 13.25
CA ALA A 102 1.96 -0.29 12.01
C ALA A 102 1.59 -1.22 10.84
N LEU A 103 0.46 -1.90 10.97
CA LEU A 103 -0.14 -2.75 9.94
C LEU A 103 -1.67 -2.65 10.02
N CYS A 104 -2.34 -2.50 8.87
CA CYS A 104 -3.76 -2.12 8.78
C CYS A 104 -4.68 -2.99 9.68
N GLY A 105 -4.71 -4.31 9.45
CA GLY A 105 -5.59 -5.21 10.22
C GLY A 105 -5.28 -5.22 11.72
N PRO A 106 -4.01 -5.44 12.14
CA PRO A 106 -3.62 -5.37 13.54
C PRO A 106 -3.96 -4.06 14.23
N SER A 107 -3.67 -2.90 13.62
CA SER A 107 -4.04 -1.60 14.19
C SER A 107 -5.56 -1.47 14.36
N ARG A 108 -6.35 -1.90 13.37
CA ARG A 108 -7.83 -1.90 13.45
C ARG A 108 -8.34 -2.83 14.55
N ALA A 109 -7.73 -4.01 14.75
CA ALA A 109 -8.07 -4.91 15.84
C ALA A 109 -7.75 -4.33 17.23
N VAL A 110 -6.63 -3.61 17.36
CA VAL A 110 -6.27 -2.86 18.59
C VAL A 110 -7.35 -1.84 18.92
N ILE A 111 -7.79 -1.06 17.94
CA ILE A 111 -8.88 -0.06 18.13
C ILE A 111 -10.20 -0.74 18.54
N GLN A 112 -10.54 -1.89 17.96
CA GLN A 112 -11.78 -2.60 18.35
C GLN A 112 -11.76 -3.10 19.78
N THR A 113 -10.58 -3.50 20.29
CA THR A 113 -10.46 -4.23 21.56
C THR A 113 -9.86 -3.42 22.72
N GLY A 114 -9.12 -2.35 22.44
CA GLY A 114 -8.31 -1.65 23.43
C GLY A 114 -7.16 -2.50 23.97
N LYS A 115 -6.70 -3.51 23.20
CA LYS A 115 -5.65 -4.47 23.57
C LYS A 115 -4.57 -4.57 22.50
N HIS A 116 -3.33 -4.77 22.90
CA HIS A 116 -2.23 -5.05 21.97
C HIS A 116 -2.50 -6.31 21.13
N SER A 117 -1.85 -6.41 19.97
CA SER A 117 -2.06 -7.47 18.97
C SER A 117 -1.86 -8.88 19.53
N HIS A 118 -0.90 -9.10 20.44
CA HIS A 118 -0.65 -10.40 21.06
C HIS A 118 -1.77 -10.84 22.01
N LEU A 119 -2.54 -9.91 22.59
CA LEU A 119 -3.67 -10.21 23.46
C LEU A 119 -5.01 -10.33 22.71
N ASN A 120 -5.20 -9.52 21.66
CA ASN A 120 -6.40 -9.63 20.83
C ASN A 120 -6.31 -10.74 19.78
N GLY A 121 -5.12 -11.35 19.59
CA GLY A 121 -4.88 -12.48 18.70
C GLY A 121 -4.73 -12.10 17.21
N PHE A 122 -4.72 -10.80 16.85
CA PHE A 122 -4.61 -10.34 15.47
C PHE A 122 -3.28 -9.61 15.22
N MET A 123 -2.24 -10.37 14.93
CA MET A 123 -0.87 -9.88 14.80
C MET A 123 -0.45 -9.57 13.35
N GLU A 124 -1.09 -10.21 12.37
CA GLU A 124 -0.78 -10.18 10.94
C GLU A 124 -2.06 -10.04 10.10
N ASN A 125 -1.96 -9.51 8.87
CA ASN A 125 -3.13 -9.32 7.99
C ASN A 125 -3.79 -10.63 7.52
N GLU A 126 -3.06 -11.73 7.54
CA GLU A 126 -3.54 -13.07 7.19
C GLU A 126 -4.36 -13.71 8.30
N HIS A 127 -4.30 -13.19 9.51
CA HIS A 127 -5.13 -13.65 10.63
C HIS A 127 -6.61 -13.30 10.40
N ARG A 128 -7.47 -14.00 11.08
CA ARG A 128 -8.91 -13.72 11.14
C ARG A 128 -9.25 -13.22 12.54
N PHE A 129 -9.85 -12.06 12.61
CA PHE A 129 -10.25 -11.46 13.88
C PHE A 129 -11.34 -12.28 14.56
N ASP A 130 -11.13 -12.63 15.83
CA ASP A 130 -12.18 -13.24 16.63
C ASP A 130 -13.20 -12.17 17.04
N GLY A 131 -14.25 -12.04 16.24
CA GLY A 131 -15.33 -11.10 16.53
C GLY A 131 -16.15 -11.46 17.78
N ASN A 132 -16.00 -12.67 18.38
CA ASN A 132 -16.74 -13.04 19.59
C ASN A 132 -16.14 -12.42 20.85
N GLN A 133 -14.85 -12.04 20.83
CA GLN A 133 -14.23 -11.37 21.97
C GLN A 133 -14.91 -10.04 22.30
N GLN A 134 -14.61 -9.49 23.47
CA GLN A 134 -15.11 -8.20 23.90
C GLN A 134 -14.52 -7.08 23.04
N THR A 135 -15.40 -6.22 22.50
CA THR A 135 -15.05 -5.05 21.70
C THR A 135 -15.84 -3.84 22.16
N PHE A 136 -15.29 -2.63 21.95
CA PHE A 136 -15.97 -1.41 22.38
C PHE A 136 -17.37 -1.23 21.75
N PRO A 137 -17.66 -1.60 20.48
CA PRO A 137 -19.01 -1.45 19.93
C PRO A 137 -20.05 -2.28 20.66
N LYS A 138 -19.70 -3.52 21.04
CA LYS A 138 -20.60 -4.37 21.83
C LYS A 138 -20.94 -3.76 23.20
N LEU A 139 -19.96 -3.09 23.81
CA LEU A 139 -20.16 -2.39 25.08
C LEU A 139 -21.00 -1.13 24.90
N LEU A 140 -20.78 -0.38 23.81
CA LEU A 140 -21.61 0.77 23.45
C LEU A 140 -23.07 0.38 23.22
N GLN A 141 -23.34 -0.73 22.50
CA GLN A 141 -24.70 -1.26 22.31
C GLN A 141 -25.37 -1.60 23.65
N LYS A 142 -24.65 -2.32 24.52
CA LYS A 142 -25.15 -2.61 25.88
C LYS A 142 -25.44 -1.34 26.68
N GLY A 143 -24.66 -0.29 26.45
CA GLY A 143 -24.83 1.03 27.02
C GLY A 143 -25.93 1.87 26.36
N GLY A 144 -26.65 1.35 25.36
CA GLY A 144 -27.77 2.02 24.68
C GLY A 144 -27.37 2.96 23.54
N TYR A 145 -26.13 2.91 23.05
CA TYR A 145 -25.74 3.53 21.80
C TYR A 145 -26.19 2.71 20.61
N GLN A 146 -26.49 3.37 19.54
CA GLN A 146 -26.60 2.77 18.22
C GLN A 146 -25.23 2.79 17.54
N THR A 147 -24.81 1.69 16.92
CA THR A 147 -23.46 1.53 16.37
C THR A 147 -23.51 1.25 14.88
N ALA A 148 -22.68 1.95 14.10
CA ALA A 148 -22.57 1.71 12.67
C ALA A 148 -21.10 1.74 12.22
N VAL A 149 -20.76 0.93 11.19
CA VAL A 149 -19.47 0.96 10.51
C VAL A 149 -19.65 0.90 9.00
N ILE A 150 -19.04 1.86 8.30
CA ILE A 150 -19.14 2.00 6.84
C ILE A 150 -17.76 2.20 6.25
N GLY A 151 -17.40 1.40 5.23
CA GLY A 151 -16.14 1.48 4.52
C GLY A 151 -15.17 0.33 4.81
N LYS A 152 -13.86 0.60 4.91
CA LYS A 152 -12.83 -0.44 5.03
C LYS A 152 -12.84 -1.10 6.41
N TRP A 153 -13.16 -2.40 6.45
CA TRP A 153 -13.13 -3.22 7.67
C TRP A 153 -11.80 -3.95 7.87
N HIS A 154 -11.40 -4.76 6.93
CA HIS A 154 -10.12 -5.45 6.81
C HIS A 154 -9.72 -6.34 8.01
N LEU A 155 -10.68 -6.98 8.66
CA LEU A 155 -10.45 -7.90 9.79
C LEU A 155 -10.74 -9.37 9.45
N GLY A 156 -11.01 -9.70 8.17
CA GLY A 156 -11.19 -11.08 7.69
C GLY A 156 -12.50 -11.76 8.11
N THR A 157 -13.33 -11.10 8.93
CA THR A 157 -14.65 -11.56 9.41
C THR A 157 -15.67 -10.45 9.30
N ASP A 158 -16.96 -10.78 9.40
CA ASP A 158 -18.02 -9.77 9.42
C ASP A 158 -18.00 -8.94 10.70
N PRO A 159 -18.36 -7.65 10.64
CA PRO A 159 -18.45 -6.80 11.82
C PRO A 159 -19.43 -7.35 12.85
N GLN A 160 -19.00 -7.38 14.12
CA GLN A 160 -19.84 -7.74 15.26
C GLN A 160 -19.91 -6.58 16.27
N GLY A 161 -21.08 -6.39 16.87
CA GLY A 161 -21.32 -5.28 17.77
C GLY A 161 -21.71 -3.99 17.05
N TYR A 162 -22.18 -4.12 15.81
CA TYR A 162 -22.73 -3.03 15.01
C TYR A 162 -24.17 -3.33 14.63
N ASP A 163 -25.06 -2.35 14.82
CA ASP A 163 -26.46 -2.44 14.41
C ASP A 163 -26.62 -2.30 12.90
N PHE A 164 -25.67 -1.59 12.29
CA PHE A 164 -25.61 -1.37 10.85
C PHE A 164 -24.17 -1.45 10.34
N TRP A 165 -23.97 -2.10 9.19
CA TRP A 165 -22.67 -2.10 8.55
C TRP A 165 -22.73 -2.29 7.02
N ASN A 166 -21.92 -1.51 6.32
CA ASN A 166 -21.65 -1.60 4.89
C ASN A 166 -20.13 -1.54 4.69
N VAL A 167 -19.49 -2.69 4.49
CA VAL A 167 -18.03 -2.75 4.49
C VAL A 167 -17.43 -3.17 3.15
N LEU A 168 -16.29 -2.59 2.80
CA LEU A 168 -15.55 -2.93 1.60
C LEU A 168 -14.97 -4.35 1.71
N PRO A 169 -15.12 -5.21 0.67
CA PRO A 169 -14.47 -6.52 0.64
C PRO A 169 -12.93 -6.39 0.62
N GLY A 170 -12.24 -7.04 1.57
CA GLY A 170 -10.79 -7.01 1.68
C GLY A 170 -10.22 -5.59 1.75
N GLN A 171 -9.36 -5.22 0.79
CA GLN A 171 -8.79 -3.88 0.67
C GLN A 171 -9.72 -2.87 -0.02
N GLY A 172 -10.84 -3.30 -0.60
CA GLY A 172 -11.73 -2.45 -1.39
C GLY A 172 -11.14 -1.99 -2.73
N THR A 173 -11.95 -1.28 -3.51
CA THR A 173 -11.58 -0.67 -4.79
C THR A 173 -11.85 0.83 -4.77
N TYR A 174 -11.08 1.63 -5.52
CA TYR A 174 -11.27 3.07 -5.59
C TYR A 174 -12.48 3.48 -6.43
N TYR A 175 -12.68 2.81 -7.57
CA TYR A 175 -13.78 3.05 -8.49
C TYR A 175 -14.84 1.98 -8.37
N ALA A 176 -16.12 2.37 -8.43
CA ALA A 176 -17.29 1.50 -8.31
C ALA A 176 -17.12 0.48 -7.15
N PRO A 177 -16.93 0.93 -5.88
CA PRO A 177 -16.62 0.05 -4.77
C PRO A 177 -17.79 -0.86 -4.44
N ASP A 178 -17.53 -2.17 -4.38
CA ASP A 178 -18.50 -3.12 -3.83
C ASP A 178 -18.57 -2.98 -2.32
N PHE A 179 -19.75 -3.27 -1.74
CA PHE A 179 -19.96 -3.30 -0.30
C PHE A 179 -20.54 -4.65 0.13
N ARG A 180 -20.00 -5.23 1.18
CA ARG A 180 -20.65 -6.32 1.91
C ARG A 180 -21.59 -5.73 2.95
N THR A 181 -22.75 -6.34 3.06
CA THR A 181 -23.80 -6.01 4.03
C THR A 181 -24.27 -7.30 4.71
N PRO A 182 -25.09 -7.25 5.78
CA PRO A 182 -25.72 -8.45 6.33
C PRO A 182 -26.50 -9.28 5.29
N ASP A 183 -27.05 -8.63 4.27
CA ASP A 183 -27.87 -9.26 3.22
C ASP A 183 -27.03 -9.80 2.05
N GLY A 184 -25.72 -9.58 2.04
CA GLY A 184 -24.79 -10.05 1.01
C GLY A 184 -23.95 -8.96 0.36
N LEU A 185 -23.45 -9.24 -0.86
CA LEU A 185 -22.61 -8.33 -1.60
C LEU A 185 -23.44 -7.39 -2.49
N VAL A 186 -23.27 -6.10 -2.29
CA VAL A 186 -23.85 -5.04 -3.14
C VAL A 186 -22.77 -4.55 -4.09
N ALA A 187 -22.99 -4.70 -5.39
CA ALA A 187 -22.05 -4.25 -6.42
C ALA A 187 -21.98 -2.73 -6.49
N GLY A 188 -20.78 -2.21 -6.71
CA GLY A 188 -20.55 -0.77 -6.88
C GLY A 188 -21.17 -0.23 -8.17
N THR A 189 -21.59 1.03 -8.13
CA THR A 189 -22.17 1.74 -9.28
C THR A 189 -21.07 2.34 -10.16
N PRO A 190 -21.04 2.06 -11.47
CA PRO A 190 -20.09 2.70 -12.37
C PRO A 190 -20.19 4.23 -12.34
N GLY A 191 -19.09 4.88 -12.01
CA GLY A 191 -19.05 6.34 -11.84
C GLY A 191 -18.80 6.79 -10.41
N GLU A 192 -19.14 5.96 -9.42
CA GLU A 192 -18.86 6.24 -8.03
C GLU A 192 -17.36 6.15 -7.71
N TYR A 193 -16.92 6.98 -6.79
CA TYR A 193 -15.59 6.93 -6.20
C TYR A 193 -15.68 6.61 -4.69
N VAL A 194 -14.71 5.86 -4.18
CA VAL A 194 -14.82 5.22 -2.85
C VAL A 194 -15.00 6.19 -1.69
N THR A 195 -14.34 7.37 -1.71
CA THR A 195 -14.46 8.35 -0.64
C THR A 195 -15.86 8.96 -0.60
N GLU A 196 -16.41 9.29 -1.77
CA GLU A 196 -17.77 9.79 -1.94
C GLU A 196 -18.81 8.73 -1.54
N ALA A 197 -18.62 7.48 -1.98
CA ALA A 197 -19.54 6.38 -1.65
C ALA A 197 -19.59 6.10 -0.13
N VAL A 198 -18.46 6.17 0.55
CA VAL A 198 -18.39 5.93 2.01
C VAL A 198 -19.08 7.05 2.78
N VAL A 199 -18.85 8.33 2.44
CA VAL A 199 -19.49 9.44 3.13
C VAL A 199 -20.98 9.54 2.83
N SER A 200 -21.40 9.30 1.57
CA SER A 200 -22.81 9.28 1.18
C SER A 200 -23.59 8.24 1.98
N LYS A 201 -23.10 6.98 2.01
CA LYS A 201 -23.73 5.91 2.80
C LYS A 201 -23.75 6.21 4.31
N SER A 202 -22.77 6.95 4.80
CA SER A 202 -22.71 7.37 6.20
C SER A 202 -23.80 8.42 6.51
N ILE A 203 -24.01 9.36 5.61
CA ILE A 203 -25.06 10.38 5.72
C ILE A 203 -26.45 9.73 5.54
N ASP A 204 -26.62 8.82 4.59
CA ASP A 204 -27.87 8.07 4.40
C ASP A 204 -28.27 7.34 5.70
N TRP A 205 -27.32 6.67 6.36
CA TRP A 205 -27.57 6.04 7.65
C TRP A 205 -27.96 7.05 8.73
N LEU A 206 -27.29 8.20 8.80
CA LEU A 206 -27.62 9.26 9.76
C LEU A 206 -29.03 9.83 9.54
N GLU A 207 -29.50 9.90 8.30
CA GLU A 207 -30.82 10.47 7.97
C GLU A 207 -31.95 9.46 8.06
N GLN A 208 -31.74 8.24 7.54
CA GLN A 208 -32.82 7.32 7.21
C GLN A 208 -32.90 6.11 8.18
N ASP A 209 -31.74 5.58 8.62
CA ASP A 209 -31.72 4.26 9.27
C ASP A 209 -31.60 4.32 10.78
N ARG A 210 -30.93 5.34 11.34
CA ARG A 210 -30.72 5.43 12.78
C ARG A 210 -31.98 5.83 13.55
N ASP A 211 -32.12 5.35 14.78
CA ASP A 211 -33.10 5.87 15.73
C ASP A 211 -32.65 7.24 16.27
N LYS A 212 -33.32 8.31 15.83
CA LYS A 212 -32.97 9.69 16.18
C LYS A 212 -33.11 10.02 17.68
N LYS A 213 -33.65 9.09 18.48
CA LYS A 213 -33.81 9.25 19.95
C LYS A 213 -32.61 8.70 20.73
N LYS A 214 -31.74 7.91 20.10
CA LYS A 214 -30.54 7.32 20.71
C LYS A 214 -29.29 8.05 20.33
N PRO A 215 -28.29 8.13 21.23
CA PRO A 215 -26.95 8.52 20.85
C PRO A 215 -26.34 7.44 19.95
N PHE A 216 -25.36 7.82 19.11
CA PHE A 216 -24.75 6.89 18.16
C PHE A 216 -23.23 6.97 18.18
N MET A 217 -22.62 5.85 17.76
CA MET A 217 -21.23 5.73 17.32
C MET A 217 -21.19 5.34 15.85
N LEU A 218 -20.64 6.18 15.00
CA LEU A 218 -20.46 5.94 13.57
C LEU A 218 -18.98 5.89 13.23
N MET A 219 -18.51 4.78 12.69
CA MET A 219 -17.18 4.63 12.12
C MET A 219 -17.23 4.83 10.59
N VAL A 220 -16.64 5.92 10.11
CA VAL A 220 -16.51 6.25 8.67
C VAL A 220 -15.11 5.86 8.23
N GLN A 221 -14.96 4.67 7.64
CA GLN A 221 -13.65 4.06 7.39
C GLN A 221 -13.27 4.12 5.92
N HIS A 222 -12.43 5.09 5.58
CA HIS A 222 -11.94 5.25 4.21
C HIS A 222 -10.85 4.25 3.85
N LYS A 223 -10.85 3.82 2.56
CA LYS A 223 -9.76 3.08 1.95
C LYS A 223 -8.60 4.01 1.57
N ALA A 224 -8.90 5.24 1.20
CA ALA A 224 -7.89 6.22 0.78
C ALA A 224 -7.01 6.64 1.97
N PRO A 225 -5.71 6.85 1.74
CA PRO A 225 -4.95 6.74 0.50
C PRO A 225 -4.16 5.42 0.29
N HIS A 226 -4.66 4.25 0.68
CA HIS A 226 -3.97 2.96 0.54
C HIS A 226 -3.56 2.61 -0.91
N ARG A 227 -2.40 1.99 -1.08
CA ARG A 227 -1.86 1.45 -2.35
C ARG A 227 -2.85 0.44 -3.00
N PHE A 228 -3.00 0.35 -4.34
CA PHE A 228 -2.40 1.22 -5.34
C PHE A 228 -3.21 2.50 -5.44
N TRP A 229 -2.59 3.64 -5.42
CA TRP A 229 -3.25 4.95 -5.46
C TRP A 229 -3.93 5.16 -6.82
N LEU A 230 -5.24 5.26 -6.84
CA LEU A 230 -6.02 5.55 -8.05
C LEU A 230 -6.83 6.82 -7.83
N PRO A 231 -6.26 8.00 -8.14
CA PRO A 231 -6.91 9.28 -7.90
C PRO A 231 -8.26 9.43 -8.60
N PRO A 232 -9.21 10.21 -8.07
CA PRO A 232 -10.41 10.54 -8.81
C PRO A 232 -10.07 11.41 -10.02
N VAL A 233 -10.76 11.17 -11.14
CA VAL A 233 -10.40 11.78 -12.44
C VAL A 233 -10.47 13.31 -12.47
N HIS A 234 -11.28 13.93 -11.61
CA HIS A 234 -11.42 15.38 -11.54
C HIS A 234 -10.20 16.09 -10.93
N LEU A 235 -9.38 15.37 -10.17
CA LEU A 235 -8.15 15.90 -9.54
C LEU A 235 -6.88 15.62 -10.36
N LEU A 236 -6.94 14.81 -11.40
CA LEU A 236 -5.75 14.35 -12.11
C LEU A 236 -4.94 15.51 -12.72
N ASP A 237 -5.58 16.43 -13.44
CA ASP A 237 -4.85 17.53 -14.11
C ASP A 237 -4.13 18.42 -13.11
N GLU A 238 -4.79 18.74 -11.99
CA GLU A 238 -4.23 19.59 -10.96
C GLU A 238 -3.01 18.94 -10.29
N TYR A 239 -3.17 17.68 -9.83
CA TYR A 239 -2.12 17.03 -9.03
C TYR A 239 -0.95 16.53 -9.87
N VAL A 240 -1.17 16.17 -11.14
CA VAL A 240 -0.11 15.80 -12.08
C VAL A 240 0.76 17.00 -12.47
N ALA A 241 0.21 18.21 -12.47
CA ALA A 241 0.92 19.43 -12.83
C ALA A 241 1.79 20.01 -11.71
N LYS A 242 1.62 19.54 -10.47
CA LYS A 242 2.38 20.03 -9.30
C LYS A 242 3.76 19.38 -9.23
N GLU A 243 4.70 20.11 -8.64
CA GLU A 243 5.99 19.61 -8.19
C GLU A 243 5.97 19.45 -6.66
N TYR A 244 6.41 18.31 -6.17
CA TYR A 244 6.36 17.95 -4.77
C TYR A 244 7.76 18.00 -4.14
N PRO A 245 7.93 18.68 -2.99
CA PRO A 245 9.23 18.78 -2.33
C PRO A 245 9.71 17.39 -1.87
N GLU A 246 10.96 17.07 -2.21
CA GLU A 246 11.59 15.82 -1.80
C GLU A 246 11.96 15.84 -0.31
N PRO A 247 11.87 14.70 0.41
CA PRO A 247 12.46 14.60 1.73
C PRO A 247 13.99 14.65 1.64
N LYS A 248 14.64 15.21 2.65
CA LYS A 248 16.11 15.37 2.67
C LYS A 248 16.88 14.05 2.60
N ASN A 249 16.26 12.96 3.05
CA ASN A 249 16.80 11.61 3.09
C ASN A 249 16.23 10.68 2.01
N LEU A 250 15.73 11.22 0.89
CA LEU A 250 15.24 10.43 -0.26
C LEU A 250 16.29 9.44 -0.80
N PHE A 251 17.58 9.82 -0.74
CA PHE A 251 18.72 9.02 -1.21
C PHE A 251 19.56 8.52 -0.03
N ASP A 252 18.89 7.99 1.00
CA ASP A 252 19.55 7.41 2.15
C ASP A 252 20.33 6.14 1.76
N ASP A 253 21.57 6.03 2.26
CA ASP A 253 22.46 4.90 2.00
C ASP A 253 22.46 3.86 3.14
N TYR A 254 21.64 4.07 4.15
CA TYR A 254 21.46 3.24 5.36
C TYR A 254 22.73 3.03 6.20
N LYS A 255 23.80 3.78 5.94
CA LYS A 255 24.99 3.75 6.80
C LYS A 255 24.67 4.25 8.21
N GLY A 256 25.18 3.55 9.20
CA GLY A 256 24.91 3.87 10.60
C GLY A 256 23.64 3.25 11.17
N ARG A 257 22.97 2.39 10.40
CA ARG A 257 21.87 1.54 10.85
C ARG A 257 22.17 0.07 10.59
N GLY A 258 21.40 -0.80 11.25
CA GLY A 258 21.61 -2.23 11.23
C GLY A 258 21.14 -2.95 9.98
N ILE A 259 21.25 -4.26 9.99
CA ILE A 259 20.79 -5.19 8.94
C ILE A 259 19.32 -4.93 8.54
N PRO A 260 18.38 -4.67 9.47
CA PRO A 260 16.98 -4.46 9.11
C PRO A 260 16.77 -3.33 8.10
N ALA A 261 17.38 -2.17 8.31
CA ALA A 261 17.26 -1.04 7.40
C ALA A 261 17.92 -1.31 6.04
N GLN A 262 18.95 -2.16 6.01
CA GLN A 262 19.68 -2.51 4.80
C GLN A 262 19.00 -3.62 3.98
N THR A 263 18.18 -4.49 4.59
CA THR A 263 17.62 -5.69 3.96
C THR A 263 16.11 -5.65 3.73
N GLN A 264 15.46 -4.55 4.07
CA GLN A 264 14.05 -4.34 3.79
C GLN A 264 13.78 -4.22 2.26
N ASP A 265 12.52 -4.39 1.87
CA ASP A 265 12.06 -4.31 0.48
C ASP A 265 10.92 -3.28 0.35
N MET A 266 11.22 -2.00 0.70
CA MET A 266 10.26 -0.89 0.68
C MET A 266 10.75 0.30 -0.15
N THR A 267 11.74 0.13 -1.02
CA THR A 267 12.38 1.27 -1.68
C THR A 267 11.60 1.77 -2.89
N LEU A 268 11.58 3.09 -3.09
CA LEU A 268 11.13 3.71 -4.33
C LEU A 268 11.98 3.25 -5.53
N ARG A 269 13.28 3.01 -5.28
CA ARG A 269 14.24 2.61 -6.32
C ARG A 269 13.91 1.25 -6.93
N VAL A 270 13.64 0.27 -6.08
CA VAL A 270 13.53 -1.14 -6.48
C VAL A 270 12.09 -1.66 -6.38
N THR A 271 11.44 -1.46 -5.23
CA THR A 271 10.17 -2.11 -4.92
C THR A 271 8.97 -1.42 -5.54
N MET A 272 9.02 -0.08 -5.66
CA MET A 272 7.97 0.67 -6.36
C MET A 272 8.11 0.44 -7.85
N ASP A 273 7.19 -0.34 -8.43
CA ASP A 273 7.25 -0.71 -9.83
C ASP A 273 6.69 0.37 -10.78
N LEU A 274 7.23 0.43 -11.98
CA LEU A 274 6.78 1.36 -13.02
C LEU A 274 5.40 0.99 -13.55
N ALA A 275 5.10 -0.31 -13.66
CA ALA A 275 3.89 -0.78 -14.31
C ALA A 275 2.63 -0.42 -13.52
N LEU A 276 2.57 -0.84 -12.24
CA LEU A 276 1.36 -0.75 -11.43
C LEU A 276 1.34 0.49 -10.53
N ASP A 277 2.44 0.76 -9.80
CA ASP A 277 2.50 1.90 -8.89
C ASP A 277 2.52 3.22 -9.67
N ASN A 278 3.33 3.30 -10.72
CA ASN A 278 3.47 4.49 -11.55
C ASN A 278 2.61 4.47 -12.82
N LYS A 279 1.72 3.47 -12.98
CA LYS A 279 0.69 3.34 -14.05
C LYS A 279 1.26 3.40 -15.48
N MET A 280 2.48 2.86 -15.70
CA MET A 280 3.05 2.76 -17.04
C MET A 280 2.30 1.77 -17.93
N VAL A 281 1.47 0.90 -17.34
CA VAL A 281 0.50 0.06 -18.05
C VAL A 281 -0.93 0.38 -17.61
N PRO A 282 -1.96 0.13 -18.44
CA PRO A 282 -3.35 0.25 -18.03
C PRO A 282 -3.64 -0.68 -16.82
N PHE A 283 -4.15 -0.11 -15.73
CA PHE A 283 -4.36 -0.84 -14.50
C PHE A 283 -5.73 -0.53 -13.87
N ARG A 284 -6.52 -1.57 -13.53
CA ARG A 284 -7.81 -1.51 -12.83
C ARG A 284 -8.84 -0.53 -13.41
N GLN A 285 -8.83 -0.35 -14.72
CA GLN A 285 -9.78 0.54 -15.42
C GLN A 285 -11.14 -0.14 -15.70
N ASP A 286 -11.26 -1.44 -15.45
CA ASP A 286 -12.48 -2.23 -15.66
C ASP A 286 -13.67 -1.69 -14.86
N ARG A 287 -13.41 -1.09 -13.69
CA ARG A 287 -14.43 -0.50 -12.82
C ARG A 287 -14.74 0.98 -13.10
N MET A 288 -14.02 1.61 -14.01
CA MET A 288 -14.30 2.99 -14.45
C MET A 288 -15.40 3.03 -15.50
N ASN A 289 -16.28 4.04 -15.43
CA ASN A 289 -17.19 4.31 -16.51
C ASN A 289 -16.45 4.88 -17.75
N LYS A 290 -17.15 5.01 -18.86
CA LYS A 290 -16.54 5.45 -20.14
C LYS A 290 -15.89 6.84 -20.07
N ALA A 291 -16.50 7.78 -19.34
CA ALA A 291 -15.98 9.13 -19.19
C ALA A 291 -14.73 9.15 -18.30
N GLN A 292 -14.76 8.44 -17.18
CA GLN A 292 -13.62 8.29 -16.29
C GLN A 292 -12.43 7.64 -16.99
N LYS A 293 -12.67 6.55 -17.73
CA LYS A 293 -11.62 5.86 -18.50
C LYS A 293 -11.00 6.77 -19.57
N LYS A 294 -11.83 7.55 -20.28
CA LYS A 294 -11.35 8.53 -21.26
C LYS A 294 -10.43 9.57 -20.60
N LYS A 295 -10.90 10.22 -19.51
CA LYS A 295 -10.11 11.25 -18.80
C LYS A 295 -8.83 10.68 -18.20
N TRP A 296 -8.89 9.48 -17.61
CA TRP A 296 -7.73 8.76 -17.11
C TRP A 296 -6.65 8.57 -18.17
N ASN A 297 -7.05 8.02 -19.32
CA ASN A 297 -6.11 7.78 -20.42
C ASN A 297 -5.53 9.08 -20.98
N GLU A 298 -6.34 10.14 -21.15
CA GLU A 298 -5.85 11.45 -21.61
C GLU A 298 -4.70 11.99 -20.75
N VAL A 299 -4.69 11.73 -19.43
CA VAL A 299 -3.64 12.17 -18.52
C VAL A 299 -2.46 11.20 -18.52
N TYR A 300 -2.72 9.91 -18.26
CA TYR A 300 -1.64 8.94 -18.09
C TYR A 300 -0.93 8.58 -19.39
N ASP A 301 -1.58 8.68 -20.56
CA ASP A 301 -0.92 8.48 -21.86
C ASP A 301 0.12 9.58 -22.12
N LYS A 302 -0.15 10.82 -21.71
CA LYS A 302 0.83 11.92 -21.79
C LYS A 302 2.03 11.65 -20.86
N ILE A 303 1.79 11.21 -19.63
CA ILE A 303 2.84 10.86 -18.67
C ILE A 303 3.69 9.71 -19.21
N ARG A 304 3.07 8.66 -19.76
CA ARG A 304 3.76 7.54 -20.37
C ARG A 304 4.61 7.97 -21.56
N ALA A 305 4.06 8.83 -22.43
CA ALA A 305 4.79 9.37 -23.57
C ALA A 305 6.01 10.19 -23.13
N ASP A 306 5.83 11.10 -22.17
CA ASP A 306 6.91 11.96 -21.65
C ASP A 306 8.04 11.15 -21.03
N VAL A 307 7.75 10.20 -20.15
CA VAL A 307 8.80 9.38 -19.53
C VAL A 307 9.49 8.44 -20.52
N LEU A 308 8.75 7.93 -21.51
CA LEU A 308 9.33 7.09 -22.56
C LEU A 308 10.20 7.89 -23.52
N GLU A 309 9.99 9.20 -23.66
CA GLU A 309 10.84 10.12 -24.39
C GLU A 309 12.09 10.49 -23.57
N LYS A 310 11.91 10.91 -22.31
CA LYS A 310 12.98 11.35 -21.41
C LYS A 310 13.87 10.23 -20.91
N ARG A 311 13.29 9.04 -20.67
CA ARG A 311 13.96 7.83 -20.18
C ARG A 311 14.86 8.10 -18.98
N PRO A 312 14.29 8.60 -17.86
CA PRO A 312 15.08 8.88 -16.67
C PRO A 312 15.73 7.59 -16.15
N GLN A 313 16.93 7.71 -15.59
CA GLN A 313 17.75 6.59 -15.11
C GLN A 313 18.30 6.89 -13.72
N GLY A 314 18.69 5.86 -12.98
CA GLY A 314 19.34 6.01 -11.68
C GLY A 314 18.53 6.88 -10.73
N ASP A 315 19.13 7.92 -10.20
CA ASP A 315 18.48 8.85 -9.26
C ASP A 315 17.37 9.67 -9.92
N ASP A 316 17.48 10.02 -11.20
CA ASP A 316 16.44 10.75 -11.92
C ASP A 316 15.17 9.89 -12.07
N LEU A 317 15.31 8.57 -12.23
CA LEU A 317 14.17 7.65 -12.23
C LEU A 317 13.53 7.58 -10.84
N VAL A 318 14.32 7.57 -9.77
CA VAL A 318 13.79 7.60 -8.38
C VAL A 318 13.03 8.90 -8.13
N ARG A 319 13.56 10.05 -8.56
CA ARG A 319 12.86 11.35 -8.45
C ARG A 319 11.56 11.34 -9.24
N TRP A 320 11.58 10.82 -10.47
CA TRP A 320 10.37 10.70 -11.26
C TRP A 320 9.31 9.79 -10.59
N LYS A 321 9.72 8.61 -10.10
CA LYS A 321 8.83 7.71 -9.32
C LYS A 321 8.24 8.43 -8.11
N TYR A 322 9.06 9.18 -7.36
CA TYR A 322 8.62 9.96 -6.22
C TYR A 322 7.57 11.01 -6.61
N GLN A 323 7.80 11.79 -7.66
CA GLN A 323 6.85 12.81 -8.13
C GLN A 323 5.52 12.18 -8.55
N ARG A 324 5.54 11.03 -9.22
CA ARG A 324 4.33 10.30 -9.60
C ARG A 324 3.60 9.73 -8.39
N TYR A 325 4.34 9.14 -7.47
CA TYR A 325 3.79 8.64 -6.21
C TYR A 325 3.09 9.74 -5.41
N MET A 326 3.75 10.89 -5.23
CA MET A 326 3.16 12.01 -4.50
C MET A 326 1.91 12.56 -5.19
N ALA A 327 1.93 12.71 -6.50
CA ALA A 327 0.77 13.18 -7.25
C ALA A 327 -0.47 12.30 -7.02
N ASP A 328 -0.30 10.98 -7.13
CA ASP A 328 -1.40 10.03 -7.00
C ASP A 328 -1.86 9.86 -5.55
N TYR A 329 -0.93 9.78 -4.60
CA TYR A 329 -1.20 9.66 -3.17
C TYR A 329 -1.95 10.89 -2.64
N LEU A 330 -1.45 12.09 -2.93
CA LEU A 330 -2.03 13.34 -2.43
C LEU A 330 -3.36 13.69 -3.11
N ALA A 331 -3.58 13.28 -4.36
CA ALA A 331 -4.89 13.42 -4.99
C ALA A 331 -5.94 12.47 -4.35
N CYS A 332 -5.54 11.28 -3.89
CA CYS A 332 -6.42 10.43 -3.10
C CYS A 332 -6.75 11.06 -1.74
N ILE A 333 -5.78 11.73 -1.09
CA ILE A 333 -6.01 12.47 0.16
C ILE A 333 -6.93 13.67 -0.08
N LYS A 334 -6.77 14.40 -1.18
CA LYS A 334 -7.67 15.53 -1.48
C LYS A 334 -9.12 15.08 -1.57
N SER A 335 -9.38 13.95 -2.22
CA SER A 335 -10.72 13.36 -2.26
C SER A 335 -11.23 12.92 -0.88
N LEU A 336 -10.35 12.42 -0.02
CA LEU A 336 -10.67 12.13 1.37
C LEU A 336 -11.02 13.40 2.13
N ASP A 337 -10.22 14.46 2.00
CA ASP A 337 -10.46 15.76 2.61
C ASP A 337 -11.82 16.36 2.18
N GLU A 338 -12.17 16.28 0.89
CA GLU A 338 -13.48 16.70 0.37
C GLU A 338 -14.63 15.91 1.01
N SER A 339 -14.44 14.61 1.19
CA SER A 339 -15.38 13.70 1.85
C SER A 339 -15.57 14.05 3.33
N VAL A 340 -14.47 14.42 4.02
CA VAL A 340 -14.52 14.95 5.41
C VAL A 340 -15.31 16.25 5.44
N GLY A 341 -15.08 17.17 4.47
CA GLY A 341 -15.84 18.40 4.34
C GLY A 341 -17.34 18.16 4.22
N THR A 342 -17.74 17.24 3.34
CA THR A 342 -19.15 16.86 3.17
C THR A 342 -19.79 16.38 4.48
N MET A 343 -19.07 15.57 5.28
CA MET A 343 -19.55 15.11 6.58
C MET A 343 -19.69 16.28 7.58
N LEU A 344 -18.70 17.15 7.64
CA LEU A 344 -18.72 18.31 8.57
C LEU A 344 -19.85 19.27 8.23
N ASP A 345 -20.05 19.57 6.95
CA ASP A 345 -21.13 20.44 6.47
C ASP A 345 -22.50 19.85 6.80
N TYR A 346 -22.69 18.56 6.57
CA TYR A 346 -23.92 17.86 6.97
C TYR A 346 -24.18 17.96 8.48
N LEU A 347 -23.15 17.77 9.32
CA LEU A 347 -23.30 17.88 10.78
C LEU A 347 -23.69 19.27 11.22
N ASP A 348 -23.12 20.30 10.61
CA ASP A 348 -23.41 21.69 10.93
C ASP A 348 -24.83 22.09 10.47
N GLU A 349 -25.21 21.72 9.24
CA GLU A 349 -26.53 22.00 8.67
C GLU A 349 -27.66 21.27 9.39
N SER A 350 -27.45 20.02 9.80
CA SER A 350 -28.43 19.23 10.54
C SER A 350 -28.53 19.58 12.03
N GLY A 351 -27.59 20.41 12.55
CA GLY A 351 -27.48 20.74 13.97
C GLY A 351 -26.93 19.61 14.84
N LEU A 352 -26.48 18.50 14.25
CA LEU A 352 -25.88 17.38 14.98
C LEU A 352 -24.51 17.75 15.57
N ALA A 353 -23.80 18.70 14.97
CA ALA A 353 -22.49 19.14 15.42
C ALA A 353 -22.46 19.64 16.88
N GLU A 354 -23.58 20.18 17.39
CA GLU A 354 -23.67 20.69 18.75
C GLU A 354 -23.46 19.61 19.84
N ASN A 355 -23.82 18.35 19.53
CA ASN A 355 -23.71 17.21 20.46
C ASN A 355 -22.95 16.02 19.84
N THR A 356 -21.96 16.30 19.00
CA THR A 356 -21.19 15.25 18.34
C THR A 356 -19.69 15.51 18.54
N VAL A 357 -18.98 14.48 18.98
CA VAL A 357 -17.51 14.42 18.94
C VAL A 357 -17.10 13.87 17.59
N VAL A 358 -16.36 14.63 16.81
CA VAL A 358 -15.75 14.19 15.55
C VAL A 358 -14.27 13.95 15.79
N ILE A 359 -13.81 12.74 15.51
CA ILE A 359 -12.42 12.30 15.66
C ILE A 359 -11.92 11.85 14.31
N TYR A 360 -10.79 12.36 13.86
CA TYR A 360 -10.09 11.90 12.68
C TYR A 360 -8.76 11.26 13.05
N ALA A 361 -8.46 10.07 12.50
CA ALA A 361 -7.17 9.41 12.63
C ALA A 361 -6.87 8.52 11.41
N SER A 362 -5.65 7.99 11.33
CA SER A 362 -5.26 6.93 10.40
C SER A 362 -4.85 5.67 11.17
N ASP A 363 -4.93 4.50 10.50
CA ASP A 363 -4.56 3.23 11.13
C ASP A 363 -3.07 3.11 11.41
N GLN A 364 -2.22 3.81 10.67
CA GLN A 364 -0.79 4.04 10.97
C GLN A 364 -0.26 5.23 10.17
N GLY A 365 1.01 5.56 10.40
CA GLY A 365 1.76 6.44 9.54
C GLY A 365 2.15 5.79 8.22
N PHE A 366 2.90 6.51 7.37
CA PHE A 366 3.29 6.05 6.06
C PHE A 366 4.51 6.81 5.55
N PHE A 367 5.51 6.11 4.99
CA PHE A 367 6.68 6.76 4.40
C PHE A 367 6.33 7.41 3.06
N LEU A 368 6.63 8.68 2.94
CA LEU A 368 6.41 9.48 1.74
C LEU A 368 7.74 9.84 1.04
N GLY A 369 8.63 8.85 0.92
CA GLY A 369 9.94 8.99 0.34
C GLY A 369 11.06 9.19 1.35
N GLU A 370 10.76 9.39 2.64
CA GLU A 370 11.79 9.41 3.69
C GLU A 370 12.56 8.10 3.66
N HIS A 371 13.87 8.14 3.84
CA HIS A 371 14.79 7.02 3.70
C HIS A 371 14.75 6.33 2.31
N GLY A 372 14.19 6.99 1.29
CA GLY A 372 13.92 6.37 0.00
C GLY A 372 12.83 5.31 0.03
N TRP A 373 12.02 5.26 1.09
CA TRP A 373 10.99 4.25 1.32
C TRP A 373 9.57 4.72 0.99
N PHE A 374 8.70 3.75 0.84
CA PHE A 374 7.25 3.88 0.87
C PHE A 374 6.67 2.70 1.69
N ASP A 375 5.37 2.70 1.99
CA ASP A 375 4.73 1.74 2.90
C ASP A 375 4.96 2.10 4.41
N LYS A 376 4.92 1.15 5.34
CA LYS A 376 4.93 1.30 6.80
C LYS A 376 5.69 0.16 7.45
N ARG A 377 5.37 -0.28 8.67
CA ARG A 377 5.83 -1.48 9.39
C ARG A 377 6.99 -1.24 10.36
N PHE A 378 8.00 -0.48 9.99
CA PHE A 378 9.07 -0.08 10.90
C PHE A 378 8.57 0.85 12.01
N MET A 379 9.27 0.83 13.15
CA MET A 379 9.00 1.77 14.26
C MET A 379 9.63 3.16 14.04
N TYR A 380 10.01 3.54 12.83
CA TYR A 380 10.44 4.91 12.50
C TYR A 380 9.26 5.88 12.59
N GLU A 381 9.52 7.17 12.89
CA GLU A 381 8.46 8.17 13.17
C GLU A 381 7.41 8.22 12.05
N GLU A 382 7.80 8.13 10.79
CA GLU A 382 6.90 8.22 9.64
C GLU A 382 5.86 7.09 9.60
N SER A 383 6.21 5.92 10.11
CA SER A 383 5.34 4.75 10.17
C SER A 383 4.63 4.60 11.52
N LEU A 384 5.33 4.94 12.61
CA LEU A 384 4.84 4.83 13.98
C LEU A 384 3.79 5.91 14.31
N LYS A 385 4.00 7.14 13.84
CA LYS A 385 3.18 8.31 14.15
C LYS A 385 2.02 8.44 13.17
N THR A 386 0.82 8.69 13.72
CA THR A 386 -0.42 8.83 12.96
C THR A 386 -1.10 10.17 13.27
N PRO A 387 -1.85 10.80 12.33
CA PRO A 387 -2.61 12.00 12.65
C PRO A 387 -3.74 11.68 13.65
N LEU A 388 -4.00 12.64 14.54
CA LEU A 388 -5.18 12.63 15.41
C LEU A 388 -5.70 14.05 15.58
N LEU A 389 -6.91 14.28 15.09
CA LEU A 389 -7.63 15.56 15.18
C LEU A 389 -8.97 15.34 15.85
N VAL A 390 -9.40 16.23 16.73
CA VAL A 390 -10.65 16.10 17.48
C VAL A 390 -11.41 17.41 17.47
N ARG A 391 -12.68 17.39 17.04
CA ARG A 391 -13.63 18.51 17.17
C ARG A 391 -14.74 18.12 18.15
N TRP A 392 -14.93 18.91 19.18
CA TRP A 392 -16.03 18.72 20.14
C TRP A 392 -16.58 20.08 20.57
N SER A 393 -17.65 20.49 19.95
CA SER A 393 -18.24 21.83 20.12
C SER A 393 -18.57 22.13 21.60
N GLY A 394 -18.10 23.27 22.10
CA GLY A 394 -18.33 23.70 23.47
C GLY A 394 -17.52 22.98 24.56
N VAL A 395 -16.67 22.02 24.20
CA VAL A 395 -15.81 21.26 25.13
C VAL A 395 -14.35 21.36 24.74
N ALA A 396 -13.97 20.93 23.54
CA ALA A 396 -12.61 21.04 23.05
C ALA A 396 -12.30 22.52 22.72
N LYS A 397 -11.16 23.01 23.20
CA LYS A 397 -10.72 24.37 22.92
C LYS A 397 -10.23 24.50 21.48
N ALA A 398 -10.84 25.37 20.70
CA ALA A 398 -10.49 25.63 19.31
C ALA A 398 -9.02 26.01 19.14
N GLY A 399 -8.32 25.37 18.18
CA GLY A 399 -6.92 25.57 17.85
C GLY A 399 -5.93 25.08 18.92
N MET A 400 -6.37 24.22 19.85
CA MET A 400 -5.49 23.63 20.85
C MET A 400 -4.54 22.62 20.22
N VAL A 401 -3.28 22.65 20.61
CA VAL A 401 -2.28 21.60 20.34
C VAL A 401 -2.03 20.82 21.62
N ASN A 402 -2.06 19.52 21.53
CA ASN A 402 -1.77 18.59 22.63
C ASN A 402 -0.53 17.78 22.31
N GLU A 403 0.49 17.86 23.15
CA GLU A 403 1.79 17.18 22.98
C GLU A 403 1.92 15.91 23.83
N GLN A 404 0.88 15.52 24.57
CA GLN A 404 0.89 14.28 25.34
C GLN A 404 1.00 13.06 24.42
N MET A 405 1.72 12.04 24.87
CA MET A 405 1.83 10.77 24.16
C MET A 405 0.53 10.01 24.24
N VAL A 406 -0.10 9.81 23.10
CA VAL A 406 -1.35 9.05 22.95
C VAL A 406 -1.16 7.93 21.92
N SER A 407 -2.04 6.94 21.95
CA SER A 407 -1.91 5.76 21.09
C SER A 407 -3.26 5.31 20.55
N ASN A 408 -3.26 4.59 19.42
CA ASN A 408 -4.46 3.90 18.93
C ASN A 408 -5.05 2.91 19.95
N LEU A 409 -4.27 2.49 20.93
CA LEU A 409 -4.70 1.66 22.07
C LEU A 409 -5.75 2.38 22.95
N ASP A 410 -5.75 3.72 22.94
CA ASP A 410 -6.58 4.58 23.80
C ASP A 410 -8.00 4.81 23.25
N PHE A 411 -8.23 4.52 21.98
CA PHE A 411 -9.46 4.91 21.30
C PHE A 411 -10.70 4.17 21.86
N ALA A 412 -10.59 2.85 22.09
CA ALA A 412 -11.70 2.08 22.66
C ALA A 412 -12.16 2.64 24.01
N GLN A 413 -11.21 2.90 24.91
CA GLN A 413 -11.48 3.45 26.26
C GLN A 413 -12.06 4.86 26.16
N THR A 414 -11.58 5.66 25.21
CA THR A 414 -12.09 7.01 24.95
C THR A 414 -13.55 6.97 24.52
N PHE A 415 -13.92 6.08 23.59
CA PHE A 415 -15.31 5.94 23.14
C PHE A 415 -16.25 5.51 24.27
N LEU A 416 -15.79 4.60 25.14
CA LEU A 416 -16.55 4.17 26.31
C LEU A 416 -16.73 5.30 27.33
N ASP A 417 -15.67 6.05 27.62
CA ASP A 417 -15.73 7.18 28.57
C ASP A 417 -16.59 8.35 28.04
N LEU A 418 -16.51 8.67 26.76
CA LEU A 418 -17.40 9.63 26.12
C LEU A 418 -18.87 9.21 26.28
N ALA A 419 -19.13 7.92 26.19
CA ALA A 419 -20.46 7.33 26.39
C ALA A 419 -20.86 7.19 27.86
N GLY A 420 -19.98 7.46 28.82
CA GLY A 420 -20.21 7.25 30.25
C GLY A 420 -20.37 5.78 30.62
N ILE A 421 -19.66 4.87 29.93
CA ILE A 421 -19.65 3.44 30.12
C ILE A 421 -18.35 3.05 30.82
N GLU A 422 -18.46 2.19 31.81
CA GLU A 422 -17.29 1.67 32.54
C GLU A 422 -16.35 0.92 31.61
N GLN A 423 -15.07 1.22 31.72
CA GLN A 423 -14.00 0.60 30.93
C GLN A 423 -13.64 -0.76 31.55
N PRO A 424 -13.62 -1.84 30.76
CA PRO A 424 -13.13 -3.12 31.26
C PRO A 424 -11.67 -3.06 31.69
N SER A 425 -11.36 -3.76 32.78
CA SER A 425 -10.00 -3.77 33.37
C SER A 425 -8.94 -4.45 32.52
N ASP A 426 -9.36 -5.24 31.51
CA ASP A 426 -8.50 -5.95 30.56
C ASP A 426 -8.15 -5.11 29.30
N MET A 427 -8.67 -3.90 29.20
CA MET A 427 -8.26 -2.91 28.20
C MET A 427 -7.00 -2.18 28.68
N GLN A 428 -6.02 -2.00 27.81
CA GLN A 428 -4.66 -1.55 28.17
C GLN A 428 -4.39 -0.06 27.91
N GLY A 429 -5.28 0.64 27.20
CA GLY A 429 -5.16 2.07 26.92
C GLY A 429 -5.68 2.97 28.03
N LYS A 430 -5.59 4.27 27.83
CA LYS A 430 -6.15 5.32 28.70
C LYS A 430 -7.17 6.16 27.94
N SER A 431 -8.24 6.62 28.58
CA SER A 431 -9.18 7.54 27.92
C SER A 431 -8.55 8.87 27.59
N LEU A 432 -8.71 9.34 26.36
CA LEU A 432 -8.28 10.66 25.90
C LEU A 432 -9.27 11.77 26.27
N LYS A 433 -10.45 11.46 26.79
CA LYS A 433 -11.49 12.44 27.13
C LYS A 433 -10.98 13.56 28.06
N PRO A 434 -10.17 13.30 29.11
CA PRO A 434 -9.59 14.37 29.90
C PRO A 434 -8.76 15.35 29.07
N LEU A 435 -7.98 14.84 28.09
CA LEU A 435 -7.18 15.68 27.19
C LEU A 435 -8.07 16.51 26.25
N PHE A 436 -9.20 15.95 25.79
CA PHE A 436 -10.20 16.69 25.00
C PHE A 436 -10.84 17.83 25.81
N GLU A 437 -10.98 17.67 27.12
CA GLU A 437 -11.46 18.67 28.05
C GLU A 437 -10.37 19.66 28.48
N GLY A 438 -9.16 19.57 27.93
CA GLY A 438 -8.01 20.43 28.26
C GLY A 438 -7.39 20.17 29.65
N LYS A 439 -7.59 18.97 30.19
CA LYS A 439 -6.98 18.52 31.46
C LYS A 439 -5.69 17.74 31.18
N GLU A 440 -4.74 17.86 32.09
CA GLU A 440 -3.47 17.12 32.03
C GLU A 440 -3.38 16.20 33.25
N PRO A 441 -3.76 14.90 33.12
CA PRO A 441 -3.64 13.95 34.24
C PRO A 441 -2.19 13.77 34.65
N ALA A 442 -1.92 13.83 35.95
CA ALA A 442 -0.54 13.74 36.50
C ALA A 442 0.13 12.36 36.30
N ASP A 443 -0.68 11.33 36.08
CA ASP A 443 -0.24 9.95 35.83
C ASP A 443 -0.23 9.56 34.34
N TRP A 444 -0.13 10.54 33.44
CA TRP A 444 -0.08 10.27 32.02
C TRP A 444 1.19 9.52 31.64
N ARG A 445 1.13 8.69 30.58
CA ARG A 445 2.29 7.90 30.12
C ARG A 445 3.42 8.78 29.61
N GLU A 446 4.65 8.36 29.86
CA GLU A 446 5.87 8.99 29.36
C GLU A 446 6.48 8.24 28.17
N SER A 447 5.98 7.05 27.87
CA SER A 447 6.47 6.20 26.78
C SER A 447 5.36 5.38 26.16
N VAL A 448 5.59 4.94 24.91
CA VAL A 448 4.72 4.02 24.16
C VAL A 448 5.49 2.77 23.77
N TYR A 449 4.79 1.63 23.80
CA TYR A 449 5.29 0.34 23.35
C TYR A 449 4.82 0.05 21.94
N TYR A 450 5.70 -0.49 21.09
CA TYR A 450 5.42 -0.91 19.72
C TYR A 450 5.87 -2.34 19.50
N HIS A 451 5.15 -3.11 18.66
CA HIS A 451 5.56 -4.45 18.28
C HIS A 451 5.06 -4.83 16.88
N TYR A 452 5.99 -5.16 15.99
CA TYR A 452 5.73 -5.71 14.66
C TYR A 452 6.12 -7.20 14.63
N TYR A 453 5.18 -8.06 14.20
CA TYR A 453 5.26 -9.52 14.39
C TYR A 453 5.60 -10.30 13.12
N CYS A 454 5.53 -9.67 11.95
CA CYS A 454 5.58 -10.37 10.67
C CYS A 454 6.99 -10.44 10.09
N PHE A 455 7.39 -11.60 9.59
CA PHE A 455 8.59 -11.78 8.76
C PHE A 455 8.58 -13.21 8.18
N PRO A 456 8.99 -13.42 6.89
CA PRO A 456 9.49 -12.43 5.92
C PRO A 456 8.42 -11.62 5.20
N GLU A 457 7.19 -11.74 5.48
CA GLU A 457 6.03 -11.02 4.97
C GLU A 457 6.31 -9.94 3.86
N TYR A 458 5.30 -9.24 3.41
CA TYR A 458 5.44 -8.15 2.43
C TYR A 458 6.53 -7.17 2.88
N HIS A 459 7.45 -6.78 2.01
CA HIS A 459 8.52 -5.82 2.25
C HIS A 459 9.67 -6.26 3.18
N ALA A 460 9.68 -7.49 3.66
CA ALA A 460 10.77 -8.07 4.45
C ALA A 460 11.27 -7.22 5.64
N VAL A 461 10.37 -6.48 6.23
CA VAL A 461 10.66 -5.78 7.49
C VAL A 461 10.82 -6.79 8.61
N ARG A 462 11.95 -6.75 9.32
CA ARG A 462 12.27 -7.68 10.42
C ARG A 462 11.32 -7.49 11.59
N ARG A 463 10.97 -8.61 12.25
CA ARG A 463 10.20 -8.56 13.50
C ARG A 463 10.97 -7.78 14.55
N HIS A 464 10.30 -6.86 15.19
CA HIS A 464 10.90 -6.02 16.21
C HIS A 464 9.85 -5.50 17.18
N ASP A 465 10.29 -5.18 18.37
CA ASP A 465 9.55 -4.38 19.31
C ASP A 465 10.41 -3.21 19.78
N GLY A 466 9.80 -2.29 20.51
CA GLY A 466 10.54 -1.13 20.98
C GLY A 466 9.75 -0.22 21.91
N VAL A 467 10.46 0.77 22.40
CA VAL A 467 9.92 1.83 23.26
C VAL A 467 10.32 3.20 22.73
N ARG A 468 9.39 4.13 22.76
CA ARG A 468 9.60 5.54 22.39
C ARG A 468 9.12 6.42 23.53
N ASN A 469 9.99 7.30 24.05
CA ASN A 469 9.64 8.37 24.97
C ASN A 469 9.76 9.76 24.30
N SER A 470 9.65 10.86 25.03
CA SER A 470 9.68 12.21 24.45
C SER A 470 10.92 12.51 23.60
N ARG A 471 12.06 11.89 23.88
CA ARG A 471 13.34 12.17 23.23
C ARG A 471 13.98 10.98 22.56
N HIS A 472 13.86 9.77 23.12
CA HIS A 472 14.62 8.61 22.65
C HIS A 472 13.68 7.54 22.13
N LYS A 473 14.17 6.80 21.14
CA LYS A 473 13.53 5.60 20.61
C LYS A 473 14.53 4.45 20.62
N LEU A 474 14.11 3.32 21.16
CA LEU A 474 14.88 2.07 21.15
C LEU A 474 14.08 0.99 20.41
N MET A 475 14.67 0.38 19.40
CA MET A 475 14.15 -0.78 18.69
C MET A 475 15.00 -2.02 18.96
N HIS A 476 14.33 -3.17 19.10
CA HIS A 476 14.96 -4.47 19.28
C HIS A 476 14.51 -5.44 18.21
N PHE A 477 15.37 -5.71 17.26
CA PHE A 477 15.16 -6.73 16.22
C PHE A 477 15.56 -8.09 16.77
N TYR A 478 14.64 -8.70 17.49
CA TYR A 478 14.92 -9.85 18.38
C TYR A 478 15.35 -11.12 17.64
N ASP A 479 14.97 -11.29 16.37
CA ASP A 479 15.45 -12.42 15.56
C ASP A 479 16.96 -12.34 15.26
N LEU A 480 17.49 -11.13 15.19
CA LEU A 480 18.91 -10.82 14.92
C LEU A 480 19.69 -10.49 16.19
N ASN A 481 19.00 -10.32 17.33
CA ASN A 481 19.54 -9.73 18.56
C ASN A 481 20.25 -8.38 18.30
N GLU A 482 19.65 -7.55 17.44
CA GLU A 482 20.18 -6.27 17.01
C GLU A 482 19.38 -5.13 17.60
N TRP A 483 20.03 -4.03 17.91
CA TRP A 483 19.42 -2.87 18.55
C TRP A 483 19.68 -1.62 17.75
N GLU A 484 18.68 -0.75 17.66
CA GLU A 484 18.84 0.62 17.17
C GLU A 484 18.34 1.59 18.24
N LEU A 485 19.13 2.62 18.55
CA LEU A 485 18.79 3.70 19.48
C LEU A 485 18.92 5.03 18.77
N PHE A 486 17.89 5.86 18.84
CA PHE A 486 17.89 7.20 18.27
C PHE A 486 17.64 8.27 19.32
N ASP A 487 18.36 9.39 19.24
CA ASP A 487 18.11 10.64 19.96
C ASP A 487 17.33 11.58 19.02
N LEU A 488 16.01 11.59 19.13
CA LEU A 488 15.11 12.30 18.21
C LEU A 488 15.25 13.84 18.29
N GLU A 489 15.87 14.37 19.33
CA GLU A 489 16.19 15.80 19.42
C GLU A 489 17.39 16.17 18.52
N LYS A 490 18.40 15.29 18.46
CA LYS A 490 19.61 15.49 17.66
C LYS A 490 19.48 14.95 16.24
N ASP A 491 18.79 13.85 16.09
CA ASP A 491 18.56 13.13 14.83
C ASP A 491 17.06 12.82 14.63
N PRO A 492 16.23 13.84 14.36
CA PRO A 492 14.80 13.66 14.17
C PRO A 492 14.44 12.85 12.90
N MET A 493 15.40 12.63 12.00
CA MET A 493 15.23 11.82 10.79
C MET A 493 15.76 10.39 10.97
N GLU A 494 16.22 9.99 12.16
CA GLU A 494 16.64 8.64 12.48
C GLU A 494 17.72 8.06 11.52
N MET A 495 18.68 8.90 11.12
CA MET A 495 19.71 8.57 10.14
C MET A 495 20.84 7.71 10.72
N LYS A 496 21.11 7.82 12.02
CA LYS A 496 22.23 7.13 12.66
C LYS A 496 21.85 6.59 14.04
N SER A 497 21.87 5.27 14.17
CA SER A 497 21.75 4.62 15.48
C SER A 497 22.98 4.91 16.37
N VAL A 498 22.72 5.24 17.62
CA VAL A 498 23.74 5.51 18.66
C VAL A 498 23.81 4.40 19.72
N HIS A 499 23.31 3.20 19.41
CA HIS A 499 23.22 2.09 20.38
C HIS A 499 24.58 1.56 20.84
N ASP A 500 25.63 1.74 20.07
CA ASP A 500 27.02 1.35 20.35
C ASP A 500 27.93 2.53 20.73
N ASP A 501 27.37 3.76 20.80
CA ASP A 501 28.10 4.94 21.23
C ASP A 501 28.23 4.96 22.75
N PRO A 502 29.49 4.98 23.30
CA PRO A 502 29.73 5.01 24.75
C PRO A 502 29.04 6.20 25.46
N GLU A 503 28.85 7.35 24.79
CA GLU A 503 28.16 8.51 25.37
C GLU A 503 26.68 8.23 25.64
N TYR A 504 26.08 7.26 24.96
CA TYR A 504 24.70 6.85 25.13
C TYR A 504 24.52 5.57 25.96
N ALA A 505 25.57 5.01 26.57
CA ALA A 505 25.49 3.75 27.30
C ALA A 505 24.46 3.79 28.47
N GLU A 506 24.37 4.90 29.19
CA GLU A 506 23.37 5.08 30.27
C GLU A 506 21.94 5.21 29.69
N VAL A 507 21.80 5.93 28.57
CA VAL A 507 20.52 6.08 27.87
C VAL A 507 20.05 4.72 27.38
N LEU A 508 20.92 3.95 26.74
CA LEU A 508 20.63 2.60 26.26
C LEU A 508 20.18 1.68 27.41
N SER A 509 20.88 1.70 28.54
CA SER A 509 20.53 0.90 29.72
C SER A 509 19.16 1.27 30.26
N ARG A 510 18.86 2.57 30.40
CA ARG A 510 17.55 3.07 30.83
C ARG A 510 16.42 2.67 29.85
N MET A 511 16.63 2.87 28.55
CA MET A 511 15.62 2.52 27.53
C MET A 511 15.36 1.00 27.47
N LYS A 512 16.39 0.17 27.66
CA LYS A 512 16.21 -1.28 27.80
C LYS A 512 15.39 -1.63 29.04
N GLY A 513 15.65 -0.97 30.18
CA GLY A 513 14.87 -1.12 31.40
C GLY A 513 13.40 -0.73 31.20
N GLU A 514 13.15 0.38 30.50
CA GLU A 514 11.80 0.85 30.18
C GLU A 514 11.08 -0.14 29.24
N LEU A 515 11.75 -0.65 28.22
CA LEU A 515 11.18 -1.66 27.31
C LEU A 515 10.79 -2.94 28.08
N MET A 516 11.64 -3.40 29.01
CA MET A 516 11.33 -4.59 29.82
C MET A 516 10.14 -4.36 30.74
N LYS A 517 10.05 -3.17 31.37
CA LYS A 517 8.89 -2.79 32.18
C LYS A 517 7.59 -2.80 31.37
N LEU A 518 7.59 -2.22 30.16
CA LEU A 518 6.41 -2.22 29.31
C LEU A 518 6.03 -3.62 28.79
N ARG A 519 7.02 -4.49 28.54
CA ARG A 519 6.76 -5.89 28.21
C ARG A 519 6.04 -6.63 29.34
N GLU A 520 6.46 -6.37 30.60
CA GLU A 520 5.79 -6.92 31.78
C GLU A 520 4.40 -6.32 31.98
N GLU A 521 4.27 -4.99 31.88
CA GLU A 521 2.99 -4.27 32.03
C GLU A 521 1.94 -4.74 31.03
N TYR A 522 2.34 -5.04 29.80
CA TYR A 522 1.44 -5.42 28.72
C TYR A 522 1.37 -6.95 28.49
N ASP A 523 1.90 -7.76 29.38
CA ASP A 523 1.91 -9.23 29.28
C ASP A 523 2.47 -9.73 27.94
N VAL A 524 3.56 -9.12 27.45
CA VAL A 524 4.16 -9.47 26.17
C VAL A 524 4.81 -10.86 26.28
N PRO A 525 4.38 -11.84 25.46
CA PRO A 525 4.97 -13.17 25.48
C PRO A 525 6.43 -13.14 25.01
N PRO A 526 7.24 -14.13 25.40
CA PRO A 526 8.57 -14.29 24.83
C PRO A 526 8.54 -14.26 23.29
N ALA A 527 9.59 -13.69 22.70
CA ALA A 527 9.69 -13.62 21.24
C ALA A 527 9.42 -14.99 20.60
N PRO A 528 8.54 -15.06 19.57
CA PRO A 528 8.23 -16.32 18.93
C PRO A 528 9.48 -16.88 18.27
N LYS A 529 9.73 -18.18 18.44
CA LYS A 529 10.79 -18.87 17.70
C LYS A 529 10.45 -18.83 16.22
N LEU A 530 11.49 -18.85 15.38
CA LEU A 530 11.32 -19.02 13.93
C LEU A 530 10.44 -20.25 13.67
N ARG A 531 9.48 -20.11 12.76
CA ARG A 531 8.64 -21.22 12.33
C ARG A 531 9.51 -22.28 11.63
N LYS A 532 9.12 -23.55 11.68
CA LYS A 532 9.87 -24.62 11.00
C LYS A 532 9.93 -24.33 9.50
N GLY A 533 11.14 -24.15 8.97
CA GLY A 533 11.39 -23.76 7.57
C GLY A 533 11.61 -22.26 7.35
N GLU A 534 11.34 -21.40 8.34
CA GLU A 534 11.77 -19.99 8.30
C GLU A 534 13.27 -19.94 8.53
N THR A 535 13.99 -19.28 7.65
CA THR A 535 15.39 -18.92 7.83
C THR A 535 15.50 -17.47 8.26
N LEU A 536 16.45 -17.13 9.13
CA LEU A 536 16.77 -15.73 9.49
C LEU A 536 17.08 -14.90 8.24
N PHE A 537 17.59 -15.57 7.23
CA PHE A 537 17.94 -15.00 5.94
C PHE A 537 17.39 -15.93 4.86
N PRO A 538 16.22 -15.63 4.27
CA PRO A 538 15.77 -16.36 3.10
C PRO A 538 16.90 -16.32 2.05
N PRO A 539 17.24 -17.44 1.40
CA PRO A 539 18.40 -17.55 0.50
C PRO A 539 18.45 -16.48 -0.59
N TRP A 540 17.28 -15.96 -0.99
CA TRP A 540 17.14 -14.93 -2.02
C TRP A 540 17.19 -13.49 -1.45
N ARG A 541 17.27 -13.33 -0.10
CA ARG A 541 17.41 -12.03 0.58
C ARG A 541 18.69 -11.89 1.39
N GLU A 542 19.54 -12.91 1.38
CA GLU A 542 20.86 -12.76 1.97
C GLU A 542 21.64 -11.71 1.17
N PHE A 543 21.74 -10.57 1.82
CA PHE A 543 22.86 -9.68 1.82
C PHE A 543 22.91 -8.38 1.09
N GLY A 544 23.21 -7.49 1.98
CA GLY A 544 24.01 -6.31 1.82
C GLY A 544 23.36 -5.26 0.95
N THR A 545 23.49 -4.05 1.39
CA THR A 545 23.31 -2.87 0.55
C THR A 545 23.61 -3.23 -0.89
N PHE A 546 22.61 -3.08 -1.74
CA PHE A 546 22.89 -2.83 -3.12
C PHE A 546 23.69 -1.53 -3.10
N GLU A 547 24.99 -1.61 -2.88
CA GLU A 547 25.84 -0.66 -3.55
C GLU A 547 25.54 -0.90 -5.01
N ILE A 548 24.64 -0.09 -5.55
CA ILE A 548 24.73 0.29 -6.92
C ILE A 548 26.02 1.13 -6.89
N GLY A 549 27.14 0.44 -6.80
CA GLY A 549 28.39 1.00 -7.17
C GLY A 549 28.12 1.45 -8.58
N LEU A 550 28.06 2.76 -8.80
CA LEU A 550 28.13 3.31 -10.14
C LEU A 550 29.36 2.64 -10.75
N PRO A 551 29.17 1.74 -11.74
CA PRO A 551 30.25 0.88 -12.12
C PRO A 551 31.33 1.73 -12.79
N ASP A 552 32.55 1.35 -12.57
CA ASP A 552 33.60 1.71 -13.45
C ASP A 552 33.11 1.58 -14.89
N LYS A 553 32.94 2.72 -15.59
CA LYS A 553 32.53 2.81 -17.01
C LYS A 553 31.08 2.43 -17.38
N GLY A 554 30.10 2.66 -16.53
CA GLY A 554 28.68 2.58 -16.91
C GLY A 554 28.08 1.17 -17.03
N TRP A 555 28.71 0.13 -16.51
CA TRP A 555 28.16 -1.20 -16.38
C TRP A 555 27.69 -1.50 -14.94
N THR A 556 26.50 -2.02 -14.77
CA THR A 556 25.96 -2.50 -13.49
C THR A 556 26.00 -4.02 -13.48
N SER A 557 26.56 -4.63 -12.43
CA SER A 557 26.48 -6.07 -12.22
C SER A 557 25.07 -6.43 -11.71
N LEU A 558 24.40 -7.39 -12.36
CA LEU A 558 23.12 -7.95 -11.91
C LEU A 558 23.30 -9.18 -11.02
N PHE A 559 24.54 -9.61 -10.80
CA PHE A 559 24.89 -10.74 -9.95
C PHE A 559 26.30 -10.54 -9.38
N ASP A 560 26.43 -10.66 -8.07
CA ASP A 560 27.65 -10.39 -7.32
C ASP A 560 28.59 -11.61 -7.20
N GLY A 561 28.20 -12.75 -7.76
CA GLY A 561 28.93 -14.01 -7.65
C GLY A 561 28.80 -14.71 -6.29
N LYS A 562 27.98 -14.18 -5.36
CA LYS A 562 27.86 -14.69 -3.99
C LYS A 562 26.43 -14.93 -3.54
N SER A 563 25.49 -14.15 -4.06
CA SER A 563 24.10 -14.17 -3.59
C SER A 563 23.08 -13.98 -4.70
N LEU A 564 21.84 -14.39 -4.47
CA LEU A 564 20.69 -14.14 -5.37
C LEU A 564 20.05 -12.76 -5.14
N LYS A 565 20.82 -11.83 -4.60
CA LYS A 565 20.35 -10.49 -4.34
C LYS A 565 19.81 -9.83 -5.60
N GLY A 566 18.63 -9.22 -5.48
CA GLY A 566 17.94 -8.61 -6.60
C GLY A 566 17.20 -9.60 -7.51
N TRP A 567 17.28 -10.90 -7.26
CA TRP A 567 16.54 -11.93 -8.01
C TRP A 567 15.36 -12.46 -7.21
N ARG A 568 14.22 -12.64 -7.87
CA ARG A 568 12.99 -13.18 -7.27
C ARG A 568 12.29 -14.14 -8.21
N GLN A 569 11.63 -15.13 -7.66
CA GLN A 569 10.72 -16.00 -8.40
C GLN A 569 9.33 -15.37 -8.41
N PRO A 570 8.67 -15.19 -9.57
CA PRO A 570 7.26 -14.83 -9.61
C PRO A 570 6.43 -15.96 -8.99
N PHE A 571 5.56 -15.62 -8.02
CA PHE A 571 4.74 -16.61 -7.33
C PHE A 571 3.60 -17.14 -8.19
N ALA A 572 3.44 -18.47 -8.17
CA ALA A 572 2.22 -19.13 -8.46
C ALA A 572 1.25 -18.96 -7.28
N SER A 573 0.37 -17.94 -7.32
CA SER A 573 -0.85 -17.99 -6.53
C SER A 573 -1.90 -18.76 -7.32
N LYS A 574 -2.51 -19.77 -6.71
CA LYS A 574 -3.72 -20.39 -7.27
C LYS A 574 -4.79 -19.31 -7.48
N PRO A 575 -5.61 -19.39 -8.53
CA PRO A 575 -6.70 -18.44 -8.71
C PRO A 575 -7.57 -18.41 -7.44
N GLY A 576 -7.64 -17.25 -6.75
CA GLY A 576 -8.45 -17.04 -5.54
C GLY A 576 -7.69 -17.07 -4.22
N GLU A 577 -6.40 -17.39 -4.18
CA GLU A 577 -5.60 -17.25 -2.96
C GLU A 577 -4.89 -15.89 -2.90
N PRO A 578 -4.80 -15.28 -1.71
CA PRO A 578 -4.01 -14.05 -1.54
C PRO A 578 -2.54 -14.33 -1.84
N VAL A 579 -1.85 -13.37 -2.45
CA VAL A 579 -0.40 -13.39 -2.73
C VAL A 579 0.35 -13.21 -1.41
N SER A 580 0.33 -14.22 -0.55
CA SER A 580 0.75 -14.09 0.85
C SER A 580 1.88 -15.00 1.30
N GLN A 581 2.48 -15.78 0.42
CA GLN A 581 3.62 -16.59 0.85
C GLN A 581 4.78 -16.45 -0.12
N VAL A 582 5.87 -15.87 0.40
CA VAL A 582 7.19 -15.96 -0.19
C VAL A 582 7.67 -17.39 0.04
N ALA A 583 7.31 -18.32 -0.86
CA ALA A 583 7.97 -19.62 -0.88
C ALA A 583 9.46 -19.39 -1.19
N GLU A 584 10.34 -20.20 -0.61
CA GLU A 584 11.74 -20.25 -1.01
C GLU A 584 11.80 -20.45 -2.53
N PRO A 585 12.67 -19.71 -3.26
CA PRO A 585 12.82 -19.93 -4.69
C PRO A 585 13.26 -21.38 -4.90
N ILE A 586 12.36 -22.15 -5.51
CA ILE A 586 12.62 -23.58 -5.78
C ILE A 586 13.46 -23.65 -7.05
N GLY A 587 14.60 -24.31 -6.97
CA GLY A 587 15.41 -24.63 -8.14
C GLY A 587 16.35 -23.54 -8.60
N ILE A 588 16.69 -22.56 -7.75
CA ILE A 588 17.77 -21.61 -8.00
C ILE A 588 18.72 -21.55 -6.79
N GLU A 589 20.01 -21.61 -7.05
CA GLU A 589 21.05 -21.54 -6.02
C GLU A 589 22.32 -20.86 -6.57
N VAL A 590 23.21 -20.45 -5.69
CA VAL A 590 24.53 -19.95 -6.04
C VAL A 590 25.57 -21.01 -5.70
N VAL A 591 26.33 -21.45 -6.71
CA VAL A 591 27.39 -22.45 -6.56
C VAL A 591 28.64 -21.94 -7.28
N ASP A 592 29.76 -21.85 -6.58
CA ASP A 592 31.06 -21.45 -7.12
C ASP A 592 31.06 -20.13 -7.94
N GLY A 593 30.27 -19.15 -7.52
CA GLY A 593 30.18 -17.85 -8.19
C GLY A 593 29.27 -17.85 -9.43
N GLU A 594 28.38 -18.83 -9.57
CA GLU A 594 27.44 -18.98 -10.67
C GLU A 594 26.02 -19.16 -10.16
N ILE A 595 25.02 -18.66 -10.89
CA ILE A 595 23.61 -18.96 -10.66
C ILE A 595 23.30 -20.31 -11.32
N HIS A 596 22.87 -21.29 -10.54
CA HIS A 596 22.43 -22.59 -11.01
C HIS A 596 20.90 -22.67 -10.96
N LEU A 597 20.27 -22.99 -12.10
CA LEU A 597 18.86 -23.30 -12.19
C LEU A 597 18.68 -24.81 -12.32
N SER A 598 18.04 -25.41 -11.31
CA SER A 598 17.69 -26.84 -11.31
C SER A 598 16.44 -27.10 -12.17
N PRO A 599 16.21 -28.35 -12.65
CA PRO A 599 15.07 -28.69 -13.47
C PRO A 599 13.74 -28.30 -12.82
N THR A 600 13.06 -27.33 -13.42
CA THR A 600 11.73 -26.87 -13.02
C THR A 600 11.00 -26.40 -14.27
N LEU A 601 9.83 -26.95 -14.55
CA LEU A 601 9.07 -26.58 -15.73
C LEU A 601 8.50 -25.16 -15.62
N HIS A 602 8.72 -24.33 -16.64
CA HIS A 602 8.11 -23.02 -16.84
C HIS A 602 8.37 -21.98 -15.74
N VAL A 603 9.58 -21.90 -15.21
CA VAL A 603 9.92 -20.94 -14.17
C VAL A 603 10.79 -19.81 -14.72
N PHE A 604 10.43 -18.57 -14.40
CA PHE A 604 11.27 -17.39 -14.54
C PHE A 604 11.74 -16.89 -13.18
N TYR A 605 13.00 -16.48 -13.11
CA TYR A 605 13.56 -15.73 -11.99
C TYR A 605 13.81 -14.32 -12.49
N LEU A 606 13.11 -13.32 -11.94
CA LEU A 606 13.14 -11.94 -12.39
C LEU A 606 14.04 -11.09 -11.50
N HIS A 607 14.84 -10.24 -12.13
CA HIS A 607 15.58 -9.21 -11.40
C HIS A 607 14.63 -8.11 -10.92
N THR A 608 14.99 -7.39 -9.87
CA THR A 608 14.15 -6.33 -9.29
C THR A 608 14.32 -4.96 -9.96
N LEU A 609 15.43 -4.73 -10.65
CA LEU A 609 15.66 -3.48 -11.39
C LEU A 609 14.94 -3.50 -12.74
N GLU A 610 14.41 -2.35 -13.14
CA GLU A 610 13.72 -2.14 -14.41
C GLU A 610 14.54 -1.22 -15.31
N PHE A 611 14.52 -1.48 -16.61
CA PHE A 611 15.32 -0.78 -17.61
C PHE A 611 14.47 -0.40 -18.83
N PHE A 612 14.75 0.74 -19.43
CA PHE A 612 14.18 1.17 -20.72
C PHE A 612 15.07 0.73 -21.88
N ASP A 613 16.23 1.38 -22.03
CA ASP A 613 17.21 1.10 -23.07
C ASP A 613 18.53 0.64 -22.46
N PHE A 614 19.04 -0.47 -22.94
CA PHE A 614 20.20 -1.10 -22.33
C PHE A 614 20.97 -2.02 -23.28
N VAL A 615 22.21 -2.34 -22.88
CA VAL A 615 22.95 -3.51 -23.33
C VAL A 615 23.13 -4.44 -22.14
N LEU A 616 22.65 -5.67 -22.27
CA LEU A 616 22.83 -6.76 -21.30
C LEU A 616 23.91 -7.71 -21.85
N GLU A 617 24.84 -8.13 -21.00
CA GLU A 617 25.82 -9.18 -21.29
C GLU A 617 25.86 -10.20 -20.16
N LEU A 618 25.96 -11.46 -20.51
CA LEU A 618 26.10 -12.56 -19.58
C LEU A 618 26.74 -13.79 -20.25
N GLU A 619 27.14 -14.76 -19.44
CA GLU A 619 27.54 -16.06 -19.90
C GLU A 619 26.53 -17.12 -19.45
N ALA A 620 26.13 -18.01 -20.35
CA ALA A 620 25.21 -19.10 -20.11
C ALA A 620 25.84 -20.46 -20.45
N PHE A 621 25.52 -21.49 -19.65
CA PHE A 621 25.95 -22.85 -19.85
C PHE A 621 24.73 -23.77 -19.74
N THR A 622 24.55 -24.65 -20.72
CA THR A 622 23.54 -25.69 -20.73
C THR A 622 24.21 -27.07 -20.93
N PRO A 623 23.85 -28.10 -20.17
CA PRO A 623 24.42 -29.44 -20.35
C PRO A 623 23.73 -30.20 -21.50
N GLY A 624 24.48 -30.67 -22.46
CA GLY A 624 23.99 -31.65 -23.41
C GLY A 624 23.08 -31.11 -24.53
N LYS A 625 22.21 -32.00 -25.06
CA LYS A 625 21.21 -31.69 -26.10
C LYS A 625 19.81 -31.61 -25.49
N ASN A 626 18.85 -31.09 -26.25
CA ASN A 626 17.44 -30.95 -25.84
C ASN A 626 17.27 -29.99 -24.65
N PHE A 627 17.98 -28.89 -24.66
CA PHE A 627 17.82 -27.84 -23.65
C PHE A 627 16.88 -26.72 -24.15
N ASP A 628 16.11 -26.19 -23.23
CA ASP A 628 15.21 -25.05 -23.46
C ASP A 628 15.29 -24.09 -22.28
N SER A 629 15.74 -22.87 -22.57
CA SER A 629 15.97 -21.80 -21.60
C SER A 629 15.87 -20.44 -22.30
N GLY A 630 16.00 -19.37 -21.56
CA GLY A 630 16.01 -18.05 -22.16
C GLY A 630 16.35 -16.94 -21.19
N ILE A 631 16.73 -15.83 -21.78
CA ILE A 631 16.97 -14.57 -21.07
C ILE A 631 15.77 -13.67 -21.33
N GLY A 632 14.92 -13.49 -20.33
CA GLY A 632 13.82 -12.53 -20.36
C GLY A 632 14.34 -11.10 -20.27
N PHE A 633 13.74 -10.19 -21.03
CA PHE A 633 14.07 -8.77 -20.97
C PHE A 633 12.85 -7.90 -21.27
N ARG A 634 12.84 -6.68 -20.72
CA ARG A 634 11.65 -5.83 -20.66
C ARG A 634 10.43 -6.60 -20.13
N CYS A 635 10.68 -7.44 -19.12
CA CYS A 635 9.67 -8.28 -18.50
C CYS A 635 8.86 -7.49 -17.47
N VAL A 636 7.55 -7.59 -17.56
CA VAL A 636 6.60 -7.08 -16.58
C VAL A 636 5.75 -8.25 -16.11
N LEU A 637 5.64 -8.45 -14.79
CA LEU A 637 4.79 -9.51 -14.23
C LEU A 637 3.37 -8.99 -13.99
N PRO A 638 2.37 -9.39 -14.79
CA PRO A 638 1.00 -8.99 -14.55
C PRO A 638 0.47 -9.61 -13.25
N LYS A 639 -0.34 -8.85 -12.51
CA LYS A 639 -0.93 -9.34 -11.26
C LYS A 639 -1.74 -10.62 -11.46
N GLY A 640 -1.43 -11.65 -10.67
CA GLY A 640 -2.09 -12.95 -10.70
C GLY A 640 -1.66 -13.87 -11.86
N LYS A 641 -0.58 -13.50 -12.57
CA LYS A 641 0.08 -14.38 -13.54
C LYS A 641 1.42 -14.90 -12.99
N ASN A 642 1.78 -16.09 -13.40
CA ASN A 642 3.04 -16.75 -13.02
C ASN A 642 4.14 -16.52 -14.06
N LEU A 643 3.76 -16.12 -15.27
CA LEU A 643 4.67 -15.80 -16.35
C LEU A 643 4.67 -14.29 -16.61
N PRO A 644 5.84 -13.68 -16.80
CA PRO A 644 5.94 -12.28 -17.19
C PRO A 644 5.42 -12.09 -18.63
N GLU A 645 5.03 -10.87 -18.94
CA GLU A 645 4.88 -10.37 -20.31
C GLU A 645 6.17 -9.63 -20.65
N GLY A 646 6.73 -9.85 -21.83
CA GLY A 646 8.01 -9.27 -22.25
C GLY A 646 8.61 -10.07 -23.39
N TYR A 647 9.88 -9.84 -23.66
CA TYR A 647 10.63 -10.60 -24.67
C TYR A 647 11.60 -11.58 -24.00
N GLN A 648 11.92 -12.65 -24.73
CA GLN A 648 12.95 -13.61 -24.37
C GLN A 648 13.96 -13.76 -25.50
N SER A 649 15.25 -13.67 -25.17
CA SER A 649 16.32 -14.19 -26.03
C SER A 649 16.46 -15.68 -25.74
N GLU A 650 16.13 -16.46 -26.70
CA GLU A 650 16.09 -17.92 -26.61
C GLU A 650 17.47 -18.53 -26.41
N ILE A 651 17.54 -19.61 -25.62
CA ILE A 651 18.70 -20.48 -25.47
C ILE A 651 18.21 -21.92 -25.68
N SER A 652 18.31 -22.41 -26.90
CA SER A 652 17.93 -23.78 -27.27
C SER A 652 18.92 -24.34 -28.30
N ASP A 653 18.83 -25.64 -28.55
CA ASP A 653 19.71 -26.31 -29.49
C ASP A 653 19.51 -25.90 -30.95
N ILE A 654 18.39 -25.30 -31.29
CA ILE A 654 18.03 -24.91 -32.65
C ILE A 654 17.72 -23.42 -32.87
N ARG A 655 17.48 -22.65 -31.80
CA ARG A 655 16.97 -21.27 -31.93
C ARG A 655 17.67 -20.23 -31.05
N SER A 656 18.86 -20.56 -30.53
CA SER A 656 19.59 -19.65 -29.64
C SER A 656 19.81 -18.26 -30.25
N GLY A 657 19.45 -17.21 -29.48
CA GLY A 657 19.47 -15.82 -29.89
C GLY A 657 18.23 -15.38 -30.69
N GLY A 658 17.25 -16.25 -30.94
CA GLY A 658 15.92 -15.89 -31.43
C GLY A 658 15.15 -15.09 -30.39
N ILE A 659 14.16 -14.31 -30.83
CA ILE A 659 13.33 -13.51 -29.92
C ILE A 659 11.92 -14.11 -29.86
N TYR A 660 11.48 -14.39 -28.64
CA TYR A 660 10.15 -14.89 -28.30
C TYR A 660 9.39 -13.85 -27.51
N ASP A 661 8.16 -13.52 -27.89
CA ASP A 661 7.25 -12.70 -27.09
C ASP A 661 6.54 -13.63 -26.10
N ILE A 662 6.86 -13.52 -24.82
CA ILE A 662 6.48 -14.44 -23.76
C ILE A 662 4.96 -14.56 -23.67
N GLY A 663 4.46 -15.81 -23.85
CA GLY A 663 3.03 -16.11 -23.86
C GLY A 663 2.27 -15.78 -25.14
N VAL A 664 2.96 -15.27 -26.19
CA VAL A 664 2.37 -14.92 -27.48
C VAL A 664 2.95 -15.76 -28.61
N GLY A 665 4.26 -15.86 -28.71
CA GLY A 665 4.92 -16.67 -29.73
C GLY A 665 6.18 -16.05 -30.31
N TRP A 666 6.76 -16.73 -31.29
CA TRP A 666 7.96 -16.27 -31.98
C TRP A 666 7.72 -14.93 -32.68
N MET A 667 8.66 -13.99 -32.48
CA MET A 667 8.66 -12.72 -33.21
C MET A 667 9.03 -13.03 -34.67
N LYS A 668 8.03 -13.11 -35.52
CA LYS A 668 8.26 -13.30 -36.96
C LYS A 668 8.94 -12.06 -37.53
N PRO A 669 10.05 -12.23 -38.28
CA PRO A 669 10.35 -11.22 -39.28
C PRO A 669 9.12 -11.10 -40.21
N PRO A 670 8.68 -9.90 -40.63
CA PRO A 670 7.52 -9.77 -41.47
C PRO A 670 7.68 -10.65 -42.72
N ASP A 671 6.72 -11.54 -42.92
CA ASP A 671 6.23 -12.16 -44.16
C ASP A 671 6.81 -13.45 -44.74
N GLU A 672 7.65 -14.29 -44.09
CA GLU A 672 8.02 -15.53 -44.79
C GLU A 672 8.44 -16.71 -43.86
N GLU A 673 7.75 -17.86 -43.99
CA GLU A 673 8.09 -19.13 -43.37
C GLU A 673 9.50 -19.64 -43.76
N ALA A 674 9.97 -19.29 -44.96
CA ALA A 674 11.32 -19.61 -45.45
C ALA A 674 12.44 -18.89 -44.64
N LYS A 675 12.18 -17.69 -44.10
CA LYS A 675 13.17 -16.94 -43.29
C LYS A 675 13.35 -17.51 -41.90
N ILE A 676 12.36 -18.23 -41.38
CA ILE A 676 12.47 -18.93 -40.08
C ILE A 676 13.47 -20.09 -40.19
N ASN A 677 13.41 -20.88 -41.28
CA ASN A 677 14.32 -21.96 -41.52
C ASN A 677 15.76 -21.46 -41.75
N ASP A 678 15.95 -20.42 -42.55
CA ASP A 678 17.24 -19.75 -42.75
C ASP A 678 17.82 -19.19 -41.45
N PHE A 679 16.98 -18.67 -40.56
CA PHE A 679 17.38 -18.22 -39.23
C PHE A 679 17.84 -19.41 -38.35
N VAL A 680 17.07 -20.49 -38.31
CA VAL A 680 17.38 -21.73 -37.57
C VAL A 680 18.66 -22.33 -38.06
N ASP A 681 18.82 -22.50 -39.37
CA ASP A 681 20.01 -23.05 -40.00
C ASP A 681 21.28 -22.21 -39.70
N ARG A 682 21.13 -20.90 -39.63
CA ARG A 682 22.25 -20.01 -39.37
C ARG A 682 22.64 -19.90 -37.90
N THR A 683 21.65 -19.88 -36.96
CA THR A 683 21.91 -19.59 -35.54
C THR A 683 22.09 -20.85 -34.68
N GLY A 684 21.57 -21.99 -35.07
CA GLY A 684 21.70 -23.26 -34.34
C GLY A 684 23.15 -23.72 -34.13
N THR A 685 24.10 -23.17 -34.92
CA THR A 685 25.53 -23.48 -34.78
C THR A 685 26.30 -22.52 -33.86
N PHE A 686 25.70 -21.40 -33.44
CA PHE A 686 26.41 -20.37 -32.67
C PHE A 686 26.50 -20.69 -31.20
N TYR A 687 25.47 -21.36 -30.64
CA TYR A 687 25.47 -21.82 -29.27
C TYR A 687 26.12 -23.22 -29.15
N LYS A 688 26.98 -23.40 -28.16
CA LYS A 688 27.70 -24.63 -27.91
C LYS A 688 27.25 -25.26 -26.60
N ALA A 689 26.42 -26.28 -26.66
CA ALA A 689 26.03 -27.06 -25.48
C ALA A 689 27.27 -27.70 -24.81
N GLY A 690 27.28 -27.77 -23.49
CA GLY A 690 28.42 -28.24 -22.70
C GLY A 690 29.60 -27.29 -22.62
N ALA A 691 29.43 -26.02 -23.04
CA ALA A 691 30.41 -24.98 -22.94
C ALA A 691 29.77 -23.64 -22.50
N TRP A 692 30.58 -22.71 -22.00
CA TRP A 692 30.15 -21.35 -21.73
C TRP A 692 29.94 -20.58 -23.02
N ASN A 693 28.79 -19.93 -23.14
CA ASN A 693 28.42 -19.11 -24.29
C ASN A 693 28.16 -17.67 -23.85
N GLN A 694 28.71 -16.72 -24.57
CA GLN A 694 28.46 -15.31 -24.35
C GLN A 694 27.13 -14.90 -25.01
N ILE A 695 26.22 -14.35 -24.23
CA ILE A 695 24.95 -13.80 -24.70
C ILE A 695 24.98 -12.29 -24.54
N ARG A 696 24.53 -11.56 -25.57
CA ARG A 696 24.32 -10.13 -25.52
C ARG A 696 22.94 -9.78 -26.05
N VAL A 697 22.23 -8.89 -25.32
CA VAL A 697 20.95 -8.31 -25.75
C VAL A 697 21.10 -6.79 -25.74
N MET A 698 20.66 -6.12 -26.79
CA MET A 698 20.57 -4.66 -26.86
C MET A 698 19.13 -4.24 -27.15
N CYS A 699 18.59 -3.38 -26.33
CA CYS A 699 17.34 -2.67 -26.55
C CYS A 699 17.62 -1.18 -26.65
N LYS A 700 17.24 -0.55 -27.79
CA LYS A 700 17.32 0.92 -27.97
C LYS A 700 16.10 1.42 -28.71
N GLY A 701 15.19 2.09 -27.98
CA GLY A 701 13.86 2.41 -28.49
C GLY A 701 13.11 1.14 -28.90
N GLU A 702 12.70 1.08 -30.14
CA GLU A 702 12.01 -0.07 -30.75
C GLU A 702 12.97 -1.14 -31.28
N ARG A 703 14.26 -0.84 -31.39
CA ARG A 703 15.23 -1.77 -31.96
C ARG A 703 15.74 -2.75 -30.91
N ILE A 704 15.62 -4.02 -31.20
CA ILE A 704 16.05 -5.14 -30.37
C ILE A 704 17.05 -5.98 -31.15
N ARG A 705 18.22 -6.25 -30.56
CA ARG A 705 19.27 -7.07 -31.15
C ARG A 705 19.75 -8.10 -30.15
N THR A 706 20.04 -9.30 -30.63
CA THR A 706 20.65 -10.38 -29.84
C THR A 706 21.88 -10.93 -30.52
N TRP A 707 22.85 -11.35 -29.72
CA TRP A 707 24.09 -12.01 -30.19
C TRP A 707 24.38 -13.23 -29.32
N VAL A 708 24.90 -14.27 -29.93
CA VAL A 708 25.45 -15.46 -29.29
C VAL A 708 26.91 -15.61 -29.76
N ASN A 709 27.85 -15.67 -28.82
CA ASN A 709 29.29 -15.80 -29.09
C ASN A 709 29.80 -14.76 -30.11
N GLY A 710 29.32 -13.53 -30.01
CA GLY A 710 29.68 -12.41 -30.89
C GLY A 710 28.97 -12.42 -32.26
N GLN A 711 28.21 -13.45 -32.60
CA GLN A 711 27.45 -13.54 -33.85
C GLN A 711 26.07 -12.91 -33.68
N LEU A 712 25.66 -12.02 -34.56
CA LEU A 712 24.36 -11.37 -34.58
C LEU A 712 23.28 -12.42 -34.94
N CYS A 713 22.34 -12.67 -34.04
CA CYS A 713 21.25 -13.62 -34.23
C CYS A 713 19.97 -12.92 -34.68
N SER A 714 19.55 -11.91 -33.97
CA SER A 714 18.32 -11.16 -34.27
C SER A 714 18.55 -9.67 -34.37
N ASP A 715 17.88 -8.99 -35.27
CA ASP A 715 17.78 -7.53 -35.38
C ASP A 715 16.37 -7.17 -35.83
N ILE A 716 15.51 -6.81 -34.88
CA ILE A 716 14.10 -6.53 -35.12
C ILE A 716 13.72 -5.13 -34.62
N LYS A 717 12.54 -4.66 -35.04
CA LYS A 717 11.88 -3.49 -34.50
C LYS A 717 10.53 -3.91 -33.94
N ASP A 718 10.33 -3.65 -32.67
CA ASP A 718 9.04 -3.85 -32.00
C ASP A 718 8.88 -2.86 -30.85
N SER A 719 7.66 -2.34 -30.68
CA SER A 719 7.33 -1.30 -29.71
C SER A 719 6.39 -1.77 -28.59
N LYS A 720 6.06 -3.07 -28.54
CA LYS A 720 5.08 -3.61 -27.61
C LYS A 720 5.55 -3.49 -26.16
N HIS A 721 6.75 -3.98 -25.86
CA HIS A 721 7.32 -3.90 -24.52
C HIS A 721 8.47 -2.88 -24.52
N LYS A 722 8.29 -1.78 -23.78
CA LYS A 722 9.19 -0.62 -23.84
C LYS A 722 10.12 -0.50 -22.63
N PHE A 723 9.79 -1.18 -21.53
CA PHE A 723 10.56 -1.21 -20.29
C PHE A 723 10.25 -2.51 -19.52
N GLY A 724 11.02 -2.78 -18.49
CA GLY A 724 10.81 -3.90 -17.58
C GLY A 724 12.12 -4.49 -17.09
N THR A 725 12.03 -5.59 -16.37
CA THR A 725 13.15 -6.27 -15.73
C THR A 725 13.80 -7.33 -16.64
N ILE A 726 14.92 -7.87 -16.17
CA ILE A 726 15.65 -9.00 -16.76
C ILE A 726 15.19 -10.29 -16.06
N GLY A 727 15.08 -11.40 -16.83
CA GLY A 727 14.70 -12.70 -16.32
C GLY A 727 15.62 -13.82 -16.78
N LEU A 728 15.75 -14.86 -15.96
CA LEU A 728 16.39 -16.13 -16.31
C LEU A 728 15.34 -17.24 -16.31
N GLN A 729 15.28 -18.06 -17.35
CA GLN A 729 14.29 -19.11 -17.49
C GLN A 729 14.94 -20.50 -17.39
N HIS A 730 14.22 -21.44 -16.77
CA HIS A 730 14.40 -22.88 -16.92
C HIS A 730 13.12 -23.50 -17.46
N HIS A 731 13.21 -24.24 -18.57
CA HIS A 731 12.05 -24.82 -19.26
C HIS A 731 12.37 -26.24 -19.76
N SER A 732 13.06 -27.04 -18.95
CA SER A 732 13.40 -28.44 -19.26
C SER A 732 13.20 -29.32 -18.03
N GLU A 733 12.90 -30.61 -18.26
CA GLU A 733 12.79 -31.61 -17.20
C GLU A 733 14.16 -32.10 -16.72
N GLU A 734 15.23 -31.79 -17.43
CA GLU A 734 16.57 -32.32 -17.17
C GLU A 734 17.64 -31.22 -17.21
N GLY A 735 18.71 -31.45 -16.47
CA GLY A 735 19.92 -30.64 -16.50
C GLY A 735 19.90 -29.37 -15.63
N VAL A 736 21.08 -28.95 -15.17
CA VAL A 736 21.27 -27.69 -14.44
C VAL A 736 21.80 -26.64 -15.42
N TYR A 737 21.07 -25.53 -15.56
CA TYR A 737 21.49 -24.40 -16.36
C TYR A 737 22.27 -23.43 -15.49
N ARG A 738 23.37 -22.88 -16.01
CA ARG A 738 24.29 -22.08 -15.22
C ARG A 738 24.48 -20.72 -15.88
N PHE A 739 24.50 -19.66 -15.07
CA PHE A 739 24.67 -18.28 -15.53
C PHE A 739 25.71 -17.57 -14.67
N ARG A 740 26.52 -16.72 -15.29
CA ARG A 740 27.50 -15.88 -14.61
C ARG A 740 27.82 -14.60 -15.39
N ASN A 741 28.58 -13.70 -14.80
CA ASN A 741 29.03 -12.45 -15.42
C ASN A 741 27.87 -11.57 -15.96
N LEU A 742 26.73 -11.61 -15.26
CA LEU A 742 25.56 -10.83 -15.65
C LEU A 742 25.79 -9.35 -15.38
N ARG A 743 25.83 -8.55 -16.42
CA ARG A 743 26.00 -7.09 -16.32
C ARG A 743 25.16 -6.36 -17.36
N ILE A 744 24.70 -5.18 -16.98
CA ILE A 744 23.87 -4.34 -17.83
C ILE A 744 24.42 -2.92 -17.88
N ARG A 745 24.25 -2.27 -19.01
CA ARG A 745 24.56 -0.85 -19.19
C ARG A 745 23.40 -0.17 -19.87
N GLU A 746 22.89 0.86 -19.25
CA GLU A 746 21.87 1.75 -19.83
C GLU A 746 22.49 2.61 -20.95
N ILE A 747 21.76 2.87 -22.06
CA ILE A 747 22.29 3.52 -23.27
C ILE A 747 21.37 4.61 -23.82
#